data_316b76b7723563cdf45cc9a76a7eabb6
#
_entry.id   316b76b7723563cdf45cc9a76a7eabb6
#
_cell.length_a   1.000
_cell.length_b   1.000
_cell.length_c   1.000
_cell.angle_alpha   90.00
_cell.angle_beta   90.00
_cell.angle_gamma   90.00
#
_symmetry.space_group_name_H-M   'P 1'
#
loop_
_entity.id
_entity.type
_entity.pdbx_description
1 polymer ?
#
loop_
_entity_poly.entity_id
_entity_poly.type
_entity_poly.pdbx_seq_one_letter_code
_entity_poly.pdbx_strand_id
1 'polypeptide(L)'
;MKITIDGREIEVREGASVLEAALEADIFIPHLCSHPDLEAKGGCRLCSVEIAGLEEAAPACETKVKDGMVITIAGPKAERVRKTAMELILASHPADCTGCPKYGKCELQSMYQYMGVGPERWRKKSRSVSNDDSNPLISHLFTRCVRCGRCIRACQDLRGVKVLDYVKTEQGICAGIPDGKSLKDAGCRFCGACIEVCPTGSIMDQVKIMKEDRSYAENIVPCKATCPAHIDIPKYIRYIKEGEFGKATAFIRETVPFPEVLGMVCPHTCESECKRNELGEPISICKLKRTAGVNDDEEWKKYVRKAEPTGKKAAVIGAGPAGLTAAYYLAKKGHAVTVFEENEKAGGQCRYGIPSYRLPDETLDKEIGDILEAGVELKTNTKTDKPKELLAQGFDTVLVAIGTHQGTKLPLEGNNLPEVYVNADFLKQARLGSPLPVGEKVVVLGGGNVAYDCARTAVRLGAKEVHIACLENRQLMTATDDEIEEGSEEGIILHSAHSFLRITGSGKVEGVEVQKVDKFYFDENRKAVIELVEGTKEIIPADAVIFAVGQRPRGTEEMELELTHGPYIAANEKMETSVPGVYAAGDVVTGTQSVIKAIVAGRTCAIQMDLYLGGDGDISEQLVEPEVANPYIGQCEGFGDLKRENSEMLEPETRAQGFDLVEQPFTCDSAKCEASRCLQCDLRLNISKPKLWNEY
;
A
#
# COMPACT_ATOMS: atom_id res chain seq x y z
N MET A 1 36.07 17.93 -22.81
CA MET A 1 36.35 19.31 -23.28
C MET A 1 36.54 20.17 -22.05
N LYS A 2 37.34 21.29 -22.21
CA LYS A 2 37.55 22.27 -21.13
C LYS A 2 36.90 23.58 -21.51
N ILE A 3 36.19 24.17 -20.56
CA ILE A 3 35.59 25.50 -20.71
C ILE A 3 35.90 26.33 -19.47
N THR A 4 35.77 27.65 -19.58
CA THR A 4 35.96 28.58 -18.46
C THR A 4 34.64 29.29 -18.17
N ILE A 5 34.17 29.23 -16.92
CA ILE A 5 32.98 29.95 -16.46
C ILE A 5 33.39 30.89 -15.32
N ASP A 6 33.21 32.20 -15.51
CA ASP A 6 33.61 33.29 -14.57
C ASP A 6 35.07 33.11 -14.05
N GLY A 7 35.99 32.71 -14.94
CA GLY A 7 37.41 32.48 -14.62
C GLY A 7 37.72 31.12 -14.02
N ARG A 8 36.75 30.26 -13.74
CA ARG A 8 36.94 28.89 -13.27
C ARG A 8 36.97 27.92 -14.44
N GLU A 9 38.10 27.21 -14.65
CA GLU A 9 38.23 26.16 -15.65
C GLU A 9 37.53 24.89 -15.13
N ILE A 10 36.68 24.29 -15.96
CA ILE A 10 35.96 23.06 -15.67
C ILE A 10 36.05 22.07 -16.83
N GLU A 11 36.06 20.78 -16.50
CA GLU A 11 35.93 19.70 -17.48
C GLU A 11 34.46 19.37 -17.71
N VAL A 12 34.06 19.25 -18.97
CA VAL A 12 32.65 19.03 -19.35
C VAL A 12 32.52 17.92 -20.37
N ARG A 13 31.39 17.22 -20.32
CA ARG A 13 31.05 16.18 -21.28
C ARG A 13 30.71 16.79 -22.64
N GLU A 14 31.03 16.07 -23.70
CA GLU A 14 30.67 16.46 -25.06
C GLU A 14 29.15 16.50 -25.25
N GLY A 15 28.65 17.50 -25.95
CA GLY A 15 27.22 17.65 -26.21
C GLY A 15 26.41 18.26 -25.07
N ALA A 16 26.98 18.53 -23.89
CA ALA A 16 26.31 19.26 -22.83
C ALA A 16 25.96 20.69 -23.28
N SER A 17 24.89 21.25 -22.73
CA SER A 17 24.65 22.67 -22.80
C SER A 17 25.52 23.43 -21.77
N VAL A 18 25.71 24.73 -21.97
CA VAL A 18 26.41 25.58 -20.99
C VAL A 18 25.71 25.52 -19.61
N LEU A 19 24.38 25.48 -19.60
CA LEU A 19 23.62 25.37 -18.35
C LEU A 19 23.90 24.01 -17.64
N GLU A 20 23.81 22.91 -18.35
CA GLU A 20 24.09 21.56 -17.78
C GLU A 20 25.53 21.51 -17.23
N ALA A 21 26.53 21.96 -18.01
CA ALA A 21 27.92 21.99 -17.60
C ALA A 21 28.16 22.85 -16.35
N ALA A 22 27.48 24.00 -16.23
CA ALA A 22 27.58 24.84 -15.05
C ALA A 22 26.97 24.18 -13.81
N LEU A 23 25.76 23.65 -13.94
CA LEU A 23 25.07 23.00 -12.82
C LEU A 23 25.76 21.74 -12.33
N GLU A 24 26.33 20.93 -13.23
CA GLU A 24 27.17 19.75 -12.91
C GLU A 24 28.45 20.13 -12.15
N ALA A 25 28.95 21.36 -12.36
CA ALA A 25 30.12 21.91 -11.66
C ALA A 25 29.76 22.74 -10.40
N ASP A 26 28.53 22.65 -9.90
CA ASP A 26 27.97 23.46 -8.81
C ASP A 26 28.11 24.96 -9.04
N ILE A 27 27.95 25.43 -10.31
CA ILE A 27 27.92 26.84 -10.70
C ILE A 27 26.47 27.16 -11.08
N PHE A 28 25.80 28.00 -10.27
CA PHE A 28 24.42 28.35 -10.50
C PHE A 28 24.26 29.39 -11.62
N ILE A 29 23.44 29.06 -12.63
CA ILE A 29 22.94 29.99 -13.64
C ILE A 29 21.42 30.08 -13.48
N PRO A 30 20.84 31.30 -13.30
CA PRO A 30 19.40 31.46 -13.17
C PRO A 30 18.65 30.86 -14.35
N HIS A 31 17.64 30.01 -14.10
CA HIS A 31 16.83 29.40 -15.15
C HIS A 31 15.44 29.04 -14.62
N LEU A 32 14.43 28.95 -15.49
CA LEU A 32 13.06 28.63 -15.09
C LEU A 32 12.35 27.68 -16.07
N CYS A 33 12.61 27.78 -17.37
CA CYS A 33 11.97 26.91 -18.36
C CYS A 33 12.76 25.61 -18.63
N SER A 34 14.01 25.50 -18.21
CA SER A 34 14.82 24.28 -18.29
C SER A 34 14.52 23.35 -17.12
N HIS A 35 14.57 22.05 -17.36
CA HIS A 35 14.40 21.00 -16.36
C HIS A 35 15.27 19.81 -16.76
N PRO A 36 15.92 19.09 -15.81
CA PRO A 36 16.84 18.00 -16.16
C PRO A 36 16.24 16.92 -17.07
N ASP A 37 14.99 16.57 -16.87
CA ASP A 37 14.29 15.49 -17.60
C ASP A 37 13.57 15.98 -18.87
N LEU A 38 13.73 17.24 -19.27
CA LEU A 38 13.01 17.83 -20.41
C LEU A 38 13.96 18.55 -21.36
N GLU A 39 13.74 18.40 -22.66
CA GLU A 39 14.48 19.14 -23.66
C GLU A 39 14.37 20.66 -23.44
N ALA A 40 15.47 21.39 -23.52
CA ALA A 40 15.48 22.82 -23.37
C ALA A 40 14.82 23.54 -24.56
N LYS A 41 14.15 24.69 -24.30
CA LYS A 41 13.48 25.52 -25.32
C LYS A 41 13.81 27.00 -25.22
N GLY A 42 14.77 27.41 -24.39
CA GLY A 42 15.30 28.77 -24.27
C GLY A 42 14.30 29.92 -24.04
N GLY A 43 13.04 29.61 -23.71
CA GLY A 43 11.92 30.54 -23.76
C GLY A 43 11.94 31.64 -22.70
N CYS A 44 12.40 31.39 -21.47
CA CYS A 44 12.33 32.35 -20.37
C CYS A 44 13.46 33.38 -20.36
N ARG A 45 14.58 33.12 -21.07
CA ARG A 45 15.78 33.98 -21.15
C ARG A 45 16.48 34.26 -19.82
N LEU A 46 16.09 33.62 -18.73
CA LEU A 46 16.76 33.81 -17.42
C LEU A 46 18.15 33.17 -17.37
N CYS A 47 18.45 32.22 -18.24
CA CYS A 47 19.78 31.59 -18.32
C CYS A 47 20.73 32.26 -19.30
N SER A 48 20.47 33.53 -19.69
CA SER A 48 21.34 34.26 -20.60
C SER A 48 22.72 34.44 -20.00
N VAL A 49 23.77 34.18 -20.78
CA VAL A 49 25.19 34.36 -20.43
C VAL A 49 25.92 35.05 -21.56
N GLU A 50 27.04 35.67 -21.25
CA GLU A 50 27.94 36.22 -22.28
C GLU A 50 29.00 35.18 -22.64
N ILE A 51 29.25 35.02 -23.94
CA ILE A 51 30.25 34.07 -24.45
C ILE A 51 31.25 34.87 -25.27
N ALA A 52 32.55 34.67 -24.98
CA ALA A 52 33.60 35.39 -25.71
C ALA A 52 33.47 35.10 -27.22
N GLY A 53 33.50 36.21 -28.01
CA GLY A 53 33.31 36.13 -29.45
C GLY A 53 31.87 36.26 -29.94
N LEU A 54 30.87 36.34 -29.06
CA LEU A 54 29.49 36.65 -29.42
C LEU A 54 29.14 38.09 -29.05
N GLU A 55 28.41 38.75 -29.94
CA GLU A 55 27.97 40.14 -29.71
C GLU A 55 26.82 40.23 -28.69
N GLU A 56 25.95 39.24 -28.67
CA GLU A 56 24.75 39.19 -27.83
C GLU A 56 24.84 38.09 -26.77
N ALA A 57 24.08 38.26 -25.68
CA ALA A 57 23.95 37.21 -24.65
C ALA A 57 23.17 36.00 -25.18
N ALA A 58 23.72 34.83 -24.99
CA ALA A 58 23.17 33.55 -25.43
C ALA A 58 22.43 32.79 -24.31
N PRO A 59 21.38 32.02 -24.61
CA PRO A 59 20.69 31.18 -23.62
C PRO A 59 21.55 29.96 -23.29
N ALA A 60 22.05 29.86 -22.08
CA ALA A 60 22.92 28.77 -21.63
C ALA A 60 22.28 27.36 -21.79
N CYS A 61 20.96 27.25 -21.65
CA CYS A 61 20.25 25.98 -21.75
C CYS A 61 20.19 25.39 -23.18
N GLU A 62 20.36 26.20 -24.22
CA GLU A 62 20.35 25.77 -25.64
C GLU A 62 21.75 25.79 -26.25
N THR A 63 22.65 26.54 -25.68
CA THR A 63 24.00 26.69 -26.23
C THR A 63 24.86 25.49 -25.85
N LYS A 64 25.29 24.73 -26.84
CA LYS A 64 26.17 23.57 -26.61
C LYS A 64 27.61 24.03 -26.35
N VAL A 65 28.26 23.38 -25.39
CA VAL A 65 29.68 23.66 -25.06
C VAL A 65 30.61 23.31 -26.22
N LYS A 66 31.67 24.13 -26.34
CA LYS A 66 32.80 23.90 -27.27
C LYS A 66 34.10 24.03 -26.49
N ASP A 67 35.09 23.28 -26.89
CA ASP A 67 36.40 23.31 -26.21
C ASP A 67 37.00 24.71 -26.25
N GLY A 68 37.56 25.15 -25.11
CA GLY A 68 38.10 26.48 -24.95
C GLY A 68 37.07 27.65 -24.82
N MET A 69 35.77 27.32 -24.72
CA MET A 69 34.73 28.39 -24.58
C MET A 69 34.91 29.13 -23.26
N VAL A 70 34.85 30.47 -23.34
CA VAL A 70 34.90 31.35 -22.17
C VAL A 70 33.54 31.99 -21.95
N ILE A 71 32.97 31.84 -20.77
CA ILE A 71 31.60 32.20 -20.42
C ILE A 71 31.63 33.12 -19.20
N THR A 72 30.87 34.23 -19.29
CA THR A 72 30.66 35.17 -18.18
C THR A 72 29.16 35.15 -17.80
N ILE A 73 28.88 34.73 -16.57
CA ILE A 73 27.50 34.68 -16.07
C ILE A 73 26.98 36.05 -15.73
N ALA A 74 27.74 36.86 -14.99
CA ALA A 74 27.35 38.20 -14.52
C ALA A 74 27.77 39.34 -15.46
N GLY A 75 27.78 39.09 -16.77
CA GLY A 75 28.09 40.15 -17.76
C GLY A 75 26.91 41.12 -17.95
N PRO A 76 27.19 42.41 -18.24
CA PRO A 76 26.17 43.48 -18.29
C PRO A 76 25.05 43.23 -19.31
N LYS A 77 25.36 42.60 -20.44
CA LYS A 77 24.35 42.26 -21.46
C LYS A 77 23.46 41.12 -20.97
N ALA A 78 24.05 40.09 -20.35
CA ALA A 78 23.32 38.94 -19.77
C ALA A 78 22.41 39.41 -18.62
N GLU A 79 22.92 40.23 -17.72
CA GLU A 79 22.14 40.79 -16.59
C GLU A 79 20.96 41.65 -17.07
N ARG A 80 21.17 42.49 -18.09
CA ARG A 80 20.10 43.31 -18.69
C ARG A 80 18.96 42.42 -19.24
N VAL A 81 19.31 41.37 -19.96
CA VAL A 81 18.31 40.41 -20.52
C VAL A 81 17.55 39.72 -19.39
N ARG A 82 18.26 39.17 -18.41
CA ARG A 82 17.66 38.47 -17.26
C ARG A 82 16.75 39.38 -16.45
N LYS A 83 17.22 40.60 -16.10
CA LYS A 83 16.42 41.57 -15.35
C LYS A 83 15.11 41.88 -16.07
N THR A 84 15.19 42.20 -17.37
CA THR A 84 13.99 42.47 -18.18
C THR A 84 13.04 41.27 -18.24
N ALA A 85 13.57 40.06 -18.45
CA ALA A 85 12.78 38.85 -18.50
C ALA A 85 12.07 38.55 -17.16
N MET A 86 12.79 38.70 -16.04
CA MET A 86 12.22 38.52 -14.70
C MET A 86 11.12 39.55 -14.41
N GLU A 87 11.35 40.82 -14.68
CA GLU A 87 10.35 41.88 -14.50
C GLU A 87 9.06 41.60 -15.30
N LEU A 88 9.19 41.15 -16.55
CA LEU A 88 8.04 40.79 -17.40
C LEU A 88 7.27 39.59 -16.83
N ILE A 89 7.96 38.57 -16.30
CA ILE A 89 7.33 37.42 -15.63
C ILE A 89 6.56 37.91 -14.39
N LEU A 90 7.20 38.68 -13.53
CA LEU A 90 6.62 39.19 -12.28
C LEU A 90 5.47 40.17 -12.51
N ALA A 91 5.48 40.93 -13.61
CA ALA A 91 4.41 41.87 -13.97
C ALA A 91 3.05 41.18 -14.15
N SER A 92 3.02 39.89 -14.49
CA SER A 92 1.80 39.13 -14.68
C SER A 92 1.56 38.00 -13.63
N HIS A 93 2.51 37.84 -12.73
CA HIS A 93 2.40 36.83 -11.65
C HIS A 93 1.79 37.45 -10.38
N PRO A 94 0.91 36.76 -9.61
CA PRO A 94 0.39 37.29 -8.34
C PRO A 94 1.51 37.62 -7.35
N ALA A 95 1.35 38.70 -6.57
CA ALA A 95 2.32 39.09 -5.55
C ALA A 95 2.10 38.39 -4.19
N ASP A 96 1.03 37.64 -4.07
CA ASP A 96 0.64 36.91 -2.86
C ASP A 96 1.45 35.61 -2.73
N CYS A 97 2.72 35.75 -2.34
CA CYS A 97 3.59 34.57 -2.12
C CYS A 97 3.28 33.86 -0.81
N THR A 98 2.95 34.60 0.25
CA THR A 98 2.69 34.01 1.58
C THR A 98 1.43 33.14 1.63
N GLY A 99 0.40 33.49 0.84
CA GLY A 99 -0.80 32.69 0.64
C GLY A 99 -0.67 31.61 -0.46
N CYS A 100 0.51 31.43 -1.03
CA CYS A 100 0.72 30.46 -2.10
C CYS A 100 1.06 29.07 -1.55
N PRO A 101 0.39 28.00 -1.97
CA PRO A 101 0.72 26.63 -1.54
C PRO A 101 2.16 26.19 -1.90
N LYS A 102 2.82 26.87 -2.86
CA LYS A 102 4.21 26.60 -3.24
C LYS A 102 5.22 27.47 -2.48
N TYR A 103 4.78 28.26 -1.48
CA TYR A 103 5.66 29.15 -0.70
C TYR A 103 6.86 28.39 -0.12
N GLY A 104 8.05 28.99 -0.21
CA GLY A 104 9.30 28.37 0.25
C GLY A 104 9.88 27.25 -0.62
N LYS A 105 9.09 26.72 -1.59
CA LYS A 105 9.51 25.65 -2.54
C LYS A 105 9.28 26.06 -3.99
N CYS A 106 9.18 27.35 -4.26
CA CYS A 106 8.88 27.93 -5.57
C CYS A 106 10.17 28.37 -6.27
N GLU A 107 10.47 27.76 -7.43
CA GLU A 107 11.66 28.14 -8.21
C GLU A 107 11.60 29.61 -8.67
N LEU A 108 10.43 30.13 -9.03
CA LEU A 108 10.29 31.55 -9.38
C LEU A 108 10.63 32.45 -8.20
N GLN A 109 10.18 32.11 -6.98
CA GLN A 109 10.51 32.86 -5.77
C GLN A 109 12.03 32.86 -5.53
N SER A 110 12.64 31.69 -5.62
CA SER A 110 14.09 31.53 -5.52
C SER A 110 14.86 32.40 -6.55
N MET A 111 14.39 32.42 -7.80
CA MET A 111 15.03 33.18 -8.86
C MET A 111 14.97 34.71 -8.64
N TYR A 112 13.79 35.25 -8.31
CA TYR A 112 13.71 36.70 -8.13
C TYR A 112 14.43 37.16 -6.85
N GLN A 113 14.49 36.35 -5.83
CA GLN A 113 15.29 36.61 -4.62
C GLN A 113 16.79 36.65 -4.95
N TYR A 114 17.30 35.67 -5.69
CA TYR A 114 18.68 35.62 -6.15
C TYR A 114 19.05 36.87 -6.98
N MET A 115 18.16 37.27 -7.87
CA MET A 115 18.41 38.39 -8.79
C MET A 115 18.16 39.77 -8.16
N GLY A 116 17.53 39.87 -7.00
CA GLY A 116 17.19 41.11 -6.33
C GLY A 116 16.29 42.04 -7.16
N VAL A 117 15.38 41.49 -7.98
CA VAL A 117 14.53 42.23 -8.89
C VAL A 117 13.05 42.07 -8.65
N GLY A 118 12.27 43.07 -8.93
CA GLY A 118 10.81 43.09 -8.87
C GLY A 118 10.18 43.68 -10.14
N PRO A 119 8.86 43.77 -10.24
CA PRO A 119 8.17 44.30 -11.41
C PRO A 119 8.12 45.86 -11.43
N GLU A 120 9.20 46.49 -11.09
CA GLU A 120 9.26 47.95 -10.84
C GLU A 120 8.93 48.82 -12.06
N ARG A 121 9.40 48.39 -13.24
CA ARG A 121 9.21 49.14 -14.49
C ARG A 121 7.89 48.86 -15.20
N TRP A 122 7.19 47.78 -14.82
CA TRP A 122 6.03 47.30 -15.54
C TRP A 122 4.78 47.43 -14.72
N ARG A 123 3.72 47.96 -15.32
CA ARG A 123 2.42 48.02 -14.69
C ARG A 123 1.93 46.58 -14.43
N LYS A 124 1.59 46.28 -13.18
CA LYS A 124 1.08 44.95 -12.81
C LYS A 124 -0.25 44.71 -13.53
N LYS A 125 -0.32 43.61 -14.27
CA LYS A 125 -1.52 43.14 -14.98
C LYS A 125 -2.09 41.92 -14.24
N SER A 126 -3.16 42.15 -13.52
CA SER A 126 -3.92 41.01 -12.92
C SER A 126 -4.51 40.16 -14.03
N ARG A 127 -4.42 38.84 -13.86
CA ARG A 127 -5.14 37.86 -14.69
C ARG A 127 -6.38 37.44 -13.95
N SER A 128 -7.56 37.52 -14.58
CA SER A 128 -8.87 37.12 -14.03
C SER A 128 -9.35 35.78 -14.62
N VAL A 129 -8.41 34.88 -14.90
CA VAL A 129 -8.76 33.53 -15.38
C VAL A 129 -9.25 32.71 -14.19
N SER A 130 -10.40 32.06 -14.34
CA SER A 130 -10.90 31.10 -13.35
C SER A 130 -9.95 29.93 -13.22
N ASN A 131 -9.69 29.51 -11.98
CA ASN A 131 -8.96 28.28 -11.72
C ASN A 131 -9.81 27.07 -12.16
N ASP A 132 -9.15 25.99 -12.53
CA ASP A 132 -9.79 24.72 -12.80
C ASP A 132 -9.49 23.75 -11.65
N ASP A 133 -10.46 23.55 -10.79
CA ASP A 133 -10.46 22.61 -9.67
C ASP A 133 -11.46 21.45 -9.91
N SER A 134 -11.95 21.30 -11.14
CA SER A 134 -12.88 20.22 -11.52
C SER A 134 -12.23 18.84 -11.44
N ASN A 135 -10.90 18.79 -11.59
CA ASN A 135 -10.16 17.53 -11.52
C ASN A 135 -9.96 17.08 -10.07
N PRO A 136 -10.31 15.83 -9.71
CA PRO A 136 -10.25 15.38 -8.33
C PRO A 136 -8.82 15.23 -7.77
N LEU A 137 -7.81 15.09 -8.63
CA LEU A 137 -6.41 14.89 -8.24
C LEU A 137 -5.52 16.10 -8.49
N ILE A 138 -5.88 16.98 -9.43
CA ILE A 138 -5.02 18.06 -9.94
C ILE A 138 -5.77 19.40 -9.83
N SER A 139 -5.16 20.35 -9.17
CA SER A 139 -5.58 21.77 -9.16
C SER A 139 -4.78 22.56 -10.18
N HIS A 140 -5.45 23.37 -11.01
CA HIS A 140 -4.80 24.19 -12.03
C HIS A 140 -5.11 25.66 -11.82
N LEU A 141 -4.16 26.39 -11.25
CA LEU A 141 -4.23 27.81 -10.96
C LEU A 141 -3.62 28.63 -12.11
N PHE A 142 -4.39 28.90 -13.15
CA PHE A 142 -3.92 29.57 -14.36
C PHE A 142 -3.28 30.95 -14.10
N THR A 143 -3.74 31.66 -13.07
CA THR A 143 -3.17 32.96 -12.66
C THR A 143 -1.70 32.87 -12.29
N ARG A 144 -1.22 31.72 -11.84
CA ARG A 144 0.18 31.47 -11.43
C ARG A 144 1.06 30.90 -12.54
N CYS A 145 0.50 30.71 -13.75
CA CYS A 145 1.24 30.16 -14.88
C CYS A 145 2.24 31.18 -15.44
N VAL A 146 3.52 30.83 -15.45
CA VAL A 146 4.61 31.64 -16.03
C VAL A 146 4.93 31.26 -17.47
N ARG A 147 4.15 30.39 -18.08
CA ARG A 147 4.28 29.96 -19.49
C ARG A 147 5.62 29.33 -19.85
N CYS A 148 6.26 28.68 -18.89
CA CYS A 148 7.56 28.03 -19.12
C CYS A 148 7.49 26.78 -20.00
N GLY A 149 6.30 26.19 -20.20
CA GLY A 149 6.06 25.02 -21.04
C GLY A 149 6.58 23.69 -20.48
N ARG A 150 7.09 23.63 -19.24
CA ARG A 150 7.58 22.36 -18.66
C ARG A 150 6.48 21.31 -18.59
N CYS A 151 5.28 21.68 -18.11
CA CYS A 151 4.14 20.76 -17.98
C CYS A 151 3.67 20.21 -19.34
N ILE A 152 3.74 21.03 -20.39
CA ILE A 152 3.41 20.63 -21.76
C ILE A 152 4.41 19.55 -22.21
N ARG A 153 5.71 19.82 -22.14
CA ARG A 153 6.77 18.86 -22.51
C ARG A 153 6.74 17.60 -21.66
N ALA A 154 6.50 17.71 -20.36
CA ALA A 154 6.35 16.53 -19.50
C ALA A 154 5.15 15.69 -19.93
N CYS A 155 4.03 16.30 -20.34
CA CYS A 155 2.85 15.60 -20.83
C CYS A 155 3.07 15.00 -22.23
N GLN A 156 3.71 15.75 -23.13
CA GLN A 156 3.89 15.36 -24.54
C GLN A 156 5.10 14.44 -24.73
N ASP A 157 6.27 14.82 -24.24
CA ASP A 157 7.53 14.17 -24.56
C ASP A 157 7.91 13.11 -23.52
N LEU A 158 7.81 13.43 -22.22
CA LEU A 158 8.19 12.48 -21.15
C LEU A 158 7.13 11.39 -20.94
N ARG A 159 5.85 11.73 -20.98
CA ARG A 159 4.74 10.78 -20.72
C ARG A 159 3.97 10.33 -21.97
N GLY A 160 4.07 11.02 -23.08
CA GLY A 160 3.37 10.70 -24.31
C GLY A 160 1.86 10.88 -24.27
N VAL A 161 1.31 11.48 -23.22
CA VAL A 161 -0.14 11.64 -23.00
C VAL A 161 -0.75 12.74 -23.86
N LYS A 162 -0.01 13.82 -24.13
CA LYS A 162 -0.32 14.89 -25.10
C LYS A 162 -1.65 15.63 -24.91
N VAL A 163 -2.13 15.74 -23.65
CA VAL A 163 -3.38 16.48 -23.35
C VAL A 163 -3.14 17.96 -23.02
N LEU A 164 -1.92 18.36 -22.63
CA LEU A 164 -1.57 19.73 -22.34
C LEU A 164 -0.90 20.39 -23.55
N ASP A 165 -1.32 21.62 -23.84
CA ASP A 165 -0.70 22.48 -24.85
C ASP A 165 -0.83 23.94 -24.46
N TYR A 166 -0.28 24.86 -25.28
CA TYR A 166 -0.51 26.28 -25.14
C TYR A 166 -1.91 26.64 -25.64
N VAL A 167 -2.72 27.18 -24.76
CA VAL A 167 -4.07 27.65 -25.09
C VAL A 167 -4.16 29.18 -25.03
N LYS A 168 -4.88 29.75 -25.98
CA LYS A 168 -5.15 31.19 -26.01
C LYS A 168 -6.41 31.46 -25.18
N THR A 169 -6.29 32.34 -24.19
CA THR A 169 -7.40 32.86 -23.40
C THR A 169 -7.58 34.37 -23.70
N GLU A 170 -8.67 34.97 -23.25
CA GLU A 170 -8.89 36.43 -23.38
C GLU A 170 -7.76 37.24 -22.76
N GLN A 171 -7.00 36.68 -21.84
CA GLN A 171 -5.94 37.34 -21.08
C GLN A 171 -4.53 36.91 -21.46
N GLY A 172 -4.40 36.20 -22.57
CA GLY A 172 -3.13 35.77 -23.13
C GLY A 172 -3.01 34.24 -23.20
N ILE A 173 -1.79 33.78 -23.43
CA ILE A 173 -1.47 32.35 -23.56
C ILE A 173 -1.15 31.76 -22.18
N CYS A 174 -1.64 30.54 -21.89
CA CYS A 174 -1.23 29.74 -20.75
C CYS A 174 -1.10 28.27 -21.16
N ALA A 175 -0.50 27.43 -20.30
CA ALA A 175 -0.59 25.99 -20.47
C ALA A 175 -2.00 25.55 -20.06
N GLY A 176 -2.66 24.75 -20.88
CA GLY A 176 -4.05 24.32 -20.65
C GLY A 176 -4.41 23.16 -21.55
N ILE A 177 -5.70 22.89 -21.65
CA ILE A 177 -6.24 21.84 -22.48
C ILE A 177 -6.89 22.49 -23.70
N PRO A 178 -6.52 22.10 -24.94
CA PRO A 178 -7.18 22.57 -26.14
C PRO A 178 -8.71 22.31 -26.07
N ASP A 179 -9.46 23.15 -26.74
CA ASP A 179 -10.93 23.04 -26.89
C ASP A 179 -11.74 23.17 -25.58
N GLY A 180 -11.13 23.61 -24.47
CA GLY A 180 -11.83 23.83 -23.21
C GLY A 180 -12.38 22.56 -22.54
N LYS A 181 -11.91 21.37 -22.93
CA LYS A 181 -12.27 20.11 -22.29
C LYS A 181 -11.72 20.03 -20.88
N SER A 182 -12.33 19.18 -20.04
CA SER A 182 -11.72 18.80 -18.77
C SER A 182 -10.49 17.90 -18.99
N LEU A 183 -9.59 17.81 -18.00
CA LEU A 183 -8.46 16.88 -18.06
C LEU A 183 -8.92 15.43 -18.30
N LYS A 184 -10.03 15.03 -17.69
CA LYS A 184 -10.61 13.70 -17.84
C LYS A 184 -11.06 13.46 -19.27
N ASP A 185 -11.87 14.35 -19.83
CA ASP A 185 -12.42 14.22 -21.18
C ASP A 185 -11.36 14.32 -22.29
N ALA A 186 -10.23 14.96 -21.99
CA ALA A 186 -9.08 15.02 -22.88
C ALA A 186 -8.20 13.76 -22.86
N GLY A 187 -8.54 12.75 -22.05
CA GLY A 187 -7.78 11.50 -21.93
C GLY A 187 -6.53 11.61 -21.04
N CYS A 188 -6.56 12.45 -20.02
CA CYS A 188 -5.49 12.55 -19.04
C CYS A 188 -5.26 11.22 -18.32
N ARG A 189 -3.99 10.82 -18.14
CA ARG A 189 -3.58 9.62 -17.41
C ARG A 189 -3.38 9.86 -15.91
N PHE A 190 -3.63 11.08 -15.40
CA PHE A 190 -3.48 11.48 -14.01
C PHE A 190 -2.11 11.13 -13.38
N CYS A 191 -1.10 11.01 -14.20
CA CYS A 191 0.26 10.60 -13.81
C CYS A 191 1.01 11.65 -12.98
N GLY A 192 0.53 12.89 -12.90
CA GLY A 192 1.09 13.98 -12.10
C GLY A 192 2.45 14.55 -12.55
N ALA A 193 3.00 14.14 -13.69
CA ALA A 193 4.28 14.66 -14.17
C ALA A 193 4.27 16.18 -14.36
N CYS A 194 3.14 16.75 -14.82
CA CYS A 194 2.94 18.19 -14.97
C CYS A 194 3.05 18.95 -13.63
N ILE A 195 2.71 18.30 -12.51
CA ILE A 195 2.84 18.86 -11.15
C ILE A 195 4.30 18.93 -10.76
N GLU A 196 5.04 17.82 -10.94
CA GLU A 196 6.45 17.72 -10.52
C GLU A 196 7.34 18.75 -11.20
N VAL A 197 7.14 18.94 -12.50
CA VAL A 197 7.97 19.85 -13.29
C VAL A 197 7.53 21.32 -13.21
N CYS A 198 6.39 21.63 -12.56
CA CYS A 198 5.88 23.00 -12.48
C CYS A 198 6.74 23.84 -11.52
N PRO A 199 7.43 24.90 -12.00
CA PRO A 199 8.32 25.72 -11.17
C PRO A 199 7.56 26.64 -10.21
N THR A 200 6.25 26.82 -10.43
CA THR A 200 5.37 27.67 -9.62
C THR A 200 4.19 26.89 -9.09
N GLY A 201 3.31 27.49 -8.32
CA GLY A 201 2.07 26.85 -7.85
C GLY A 201 0.93 26.88 -8.89
N SER A 202 1.23 26.80 -10.19
CA SER A 202 0.19 26.81 -11.23
C SER A 202 -0.51 25.47 -11.39
N ILE A 203 0.23 24.36 -11.33
CA ILE A 203 -0.34 22.99 -11.35
C ILE A 203 0.13 22.32 -10.08
N MET A 204 -0.80 21.81 -9.28
CA MET A 204 -0.54 21.22 -7.97
C MET A 204 -1.44 20.02 -7.70
N ASP A 205 -1.08 19.21 -6.72
CA ASP A 205 -2.00 18.20 -6.16
C ASP A 205 -3.17 18.88 -5.47
N GLN A 206 -4.34 18.28 -5.53
CA GLN A 206 -5.48 18.68 -4.68
C GLN A 206 -5.09 18.50 -3.21
N VAL A 207 -5.40 19.48 -2.36
CA VAL A 207 -5.05 19.46 -0.93
C VAL A 207 -5.64 18.23 -0.23
N LYS A 208 -6.87 17.86 -0.58
CA LYS A 208 -7.62 16.75 0.03
C LYS A 208 -6.95 15.37 -0.10
N ILE A 209 -6.07 15.18 -1.10
CA ILE A 209 -5.37 13.90 -1.33
C ILE A 209 -3.98 13.83 -0.69
N MET A 210 -3.56 14.90 -0.02
CA MET A 210 -2.25 15.00 0.64
C MET A 210 -2.47 14.97 2.16
N LYS A 211 -2.06 13.88 2.82
CA LYS A 211 -2.17 13.70 4.26
C LYS A 211 -0.94 14.28 4.97
N GLU A 212 -1.15 15.06 6.03
CA GLU A 212 -0.08 15.77 6.75
C GLU A 212 0.84 14.82 7.54
N ASP A 213 0.31 13.68 7.97
CA ASP A 213 1.02 12.64 8.72
C ASP A 213 1.88 11.71 7.85
N ARG A 214 1.90 11.94 6.52
CA ARG A 214 2.66 11.14 5.55
C ARG A 214 3.78 11.94 4.90
N SER A 215 4.89 11.29 4.66
CA SER A 215 5.95 11.81 3.82
C SER A 215 5.46 12.08 2.39
N TYR A 216 6.22 12.85 1.62
CA TYR A 216 5.88 13.11 0.22
C TYR A 216 5.74 11.83 -0.60
N ALA A 217 6.70 10.90 -0.49
CA ALA A 217 6.68 9.64 -1.24
C ALA A 217 5.46 8.77 -0.88
N GLU A 218 5.11 8.70 0.40
CA GLU A 218 3.93 7.98 0.88
C GLU A 218 2.62 8.59 0.36
N ASN A 219 2.55 9.91 0.28
CA ASN A 219 1.42 10.59 -0.33
C ASN A 219 1.33 10.36 -1.85
N ILE A 220 2.46 10.23 -2.54
CA ILE A 220 2.46 9.94 -3.98
C ILE A 220 2.04 8.52 -4.28
N VAL A 221 2.50 7.52 -3.50
CA VAL A 221 2.20 6.10 -3.70
C VAL A 221 1.50 5.51 -2.47
N PRO A 222 0.26 5.94 -2.17
CA PRO A 222 -0.41 5.58 -0.93
C PRO A 222 -0.71 4.07 -0.82
N CYS A 223 -0.91 3.36 -1.92
CA CYS A 223 -1.10 1.90 -1.89
C CYS A 223 0.14 1.16 -1.35
N LYS A 224 1.35 1.61 -1.66
CA LYS A 224 2.59 1.09 -1.08
C LYS A 224 2.72 1.48 0.40
N ALA A 225 2.44 2.73 0.73
CA ALA A 225 2.55 3.25 2.09
C ALA A 225 1.60 2.54 3.08
N THR A 226 0.38 2.25 2.65
CA THR A 226 -0.64 1.61 3.48
C THR A 226 -0.47 0.09 3.58
N CYS A 227 0.25 -0.53 2.65
CA CYS A 227 0.56 -1.94 2.72
C CYS A 227 1.49 -2.21 3.93
N PRO A 228 1.12 -3.07 4.89
CA PRO A 228 1.98 -3.37 6.05
C PRO A 228 3.37 -3.89 5.66
N ALA A 229 3.47 -4.60 4.52
CA ALA A 229 4.74 -5.10 3.99
C ALA A 229 5.42 -4.14 3.01
N HIS A 230 4.85 -2.97 2.74
CA HIS A 230 5.35 -1.96 1.80
C HIS A 230 5.71 -2.50 0.40
N ILE A 231 4.94 -3.50 -0.09
CA ILE A 231 5.12 -4.07 -1.43
C ILE A 231 5.00 -2.95 -2.46
N ASP A 232 5.90 -2.91 -3.44
CA ASP A 232 5.84 -1.93 -4.53
C ASP A 232 4.76 -2.33 -5.55
N ILE A 233 3.51 -1.97 -5.21
CA ILE A 233 2.31 -2.37 -5.94
C ILE A 233 2.32 -1.90 -7.40
N PRO A 234 2.63 -0.63 -7.73
CA PRO A 234 2.67 -0.20 -9.12
C PRO A 234 3.62 -1.04 -9.99
N LYS A 235 4.72 -1.51 -9.43
CA LYS A 235 5.73 -2.27 -10.16
C LYS A 235 5.21 -3.64 -10.59
N TYR A 236 4.66 -4.44 -9.67
CA TYR A 236 4.14 -5.75 -10.09
C TYR A 236 2.88 -5.64 -10.97
N ILE A 237 2.08 -4.55 -10.81
CA ILE A 237 0.96 -4.29 -11.71
C ILE A 237 1.45 -4.03 -13.14
N ARG A 238 2.61 -3.39 -13.35
CA ARG A 238 3.18 -3.25 -14.70
C ARG A 238 3.53 -4.59 -15.31
N TYR A 239 4.16 -5.51 -14.56
CA TYR A 239 4.39 -6.87 -15.06
C TYR A 239 3.10 -7.57 -15.48
N ILE A 240 2.03 -7.48 -14.67
CA ILE A 240 0.71 -8.06 -15.01
C ILE A 240 0.15 -7.43 -16.29
N LYS A 241 0.23 -6.10 -16.43
CA LYS A 241 -0.20 -5.39 -17.64
C LYS A 241 0.49 -5.90 -18.90
N GLU A 242 1.76 -6.24 -18.79
CA GLU A 242 2.58 -6.78 -19.89
C GLU A 242 2.37 -8.28 -20.11
N GLY A 243 1.62 -8.96 -19.23
CA GLY A 243 1.36 -10.39 -19.27
C GLY A 243 2.45 -11.25 -18.61
N GLU A 244 3.39 -10.63 -17.91
CA GLU A 244 4.53 -11.24 -17.25
C GLU A 244 4.15 -11.67 -15.81
N PHE A 245 3.19 -12.60 -15.67
CA PHE A 245 2.63 -12.98 -14.38
C PHE A 245 3.67 -13.61 -13.44
N GLY A 246 4.56 -14.46 -13.96
CA GLY A 246 5.65 -15.05 -13.19
C GLY A 246 6.60 -13.99 -12.62
N LYS A 247 6.94 -12.95 -13.40
CA LYS A 247 7.74 -11.83 -12.88
C LYS A 247 7.01 -11.03 -11.83
N ALA A 248 5.69 -10.86 -11.96
CA ALA A 248 4.87 -10.20 -10.96
C ALA A 248 4.91 -10.98 -9.63
N THR A 249 4.73 -12.31 -9.69
CA THR A 249 4.82 -13.20 -8.52
C THR A 249 6.21 -13.17 -7.90
N ALA A 250 7.26 -13.30 -8.71
CA ALA A 250 8.65 -13.19 -8.27
C ALA A 250 8.89 -11.90 -7.47
N PHE A 251 8.46 -10.77 -8.03
CA PHE A 251 8.61 -9.47 -7.38
C PHE A 251 7.83 -9.35 -6.06
N ILE A 252 6.62 -9.90 -5.99
CA ILE A 252 5.84 -9.94 -4.74
C ILE A 252 6.56 -10.81 -3.70
N ARG A 253 7.14 -11.94 -4.12
CA ARG A 253 7.88 -12.87 -3.25
C ARG A 253 9.16 -12.26 -2.66
N GLU A 254 9.79 -11.28 -3.31
CA GLU A 254 10.91 -10.53 -2.71
C GLU A 254 10.55 -9.90 -1.36
N THR A 255 9.26 -9.68 -1.12
CA THR A 255 8.77 -9.06 0.12
C THR A 255 7.95 -10.02 0.98
N VAL A 256 7.14 -10.90 0.39
CA VAL A 256 6.21 -11.79 1.12
C VAL A 256 6.21 -13.19 0.50
N PRO A 257 6.37 -14.27 1.29
CA PRO A 257 6.46 -15.63 0.76
C PRO A 257 5.09 -16.25 0.39
N PHE A 258 3.97 -15.53 0.58
CA PHE A 258 2.60 -15.98 0.38
C PHE A 258 1.83 -15.09 -0.61
N PRO A 259 2.24 -14.94 -1.89
CA PRO A 259 1.57 -14.04 -2.84
C PRO A 259 0.13 -14.46 -3.16
N GLU A 260 -0.14 -15.74 -3.42
CA GLU A 260 -1.47 -16.23 -3.80
C GLU A 260 -2.43 -16.25 -2.61
N VAL A 261 -1.99 -16.77 -1.45
CA VAL A 261 -2.76 -16.71 -0.19
C VAL A 261 -3.16 -15.27 0.14
N LEU A 262 -2.21 -14.32 0.07
CA LEU A 262 -2.53 -12.90 0.29
C LEU A 262 -3.44 -12.31 -0.81
N GLY A 263 -3.45 -12.88 -1.99
CA GLY A 263 -4.39 -12.51 -3.05
C GLY A 263 -5.83 -12.91 -2.74
N MET A 264 -6.03 -13.91 -1.86
CA MET A 264 -7.35 -14.41 -1.47
C MET A 264 -7.88 -13.80 -0.16
N VAL A 265 -6.99 -13.59 0.84
CA VAL A 265 -7.45 -13.31 2.22
C VAL A 265 -6.88 -12.02 2.82
N CYS A 266 -6.20 -11.18 2.03
CA CYS A 266 -5.72 -9.89 2.51
C CYS A 266 -6.89 -8.89 2.65
N PRO A 267 -6.96 -8.09 3.75
CA PRO A 267 -8.01 -7.07 3.91
C PRO A 267 -7.84 -5.85 3.00
N HIS A 268 -6.99 -5.91 2.00
CA HIS A 268 -6.70 -4.98 0.88
C HIS A 268 -6.82 -3.48 1.21
N THR A 269 -6.35 -3.04 2.38
CA THR A 269 -6.30 -1.61 2.77
C THR A 269 -5.59 -0.71 1.75
N CYS A 270 -4.73 -1.28 0.90
CA CYS A 270 -4.12 -0.58 -0.22
C CYS A 270 -5.12 -0.13 -1.29
N GLU A 271 -6.24 -0.83 -1.47
CA GLU A 271 -7.31 -0.46 -2.40
C GLU A 271 -8.11 0.72 -1.89
N SER A 272 -8.42 0.79 -0.59
CA SER A 272 -9.13 1.92 0.01
C SER A 272 -8.34 3.24 -0.11
N GLU A 273 -7.01 3.19 -0.11
CA GLU A 273 -6.14 4.35 -0.26
C GLU A 273 -5.69 4.60 -1.72
N CYS A 274 -6.16 3.82 -2.67
CA CYS A 274 -5.79 3.97 -4.06
C CYS A 274 -6.30 5.31 -4.62
N LYS A 275 -5.41 6.13 -5.20
CA LYS A 275 -5.79 7.42 -5.81
C LYS A 275 -6.83 7.30 -6.91
N ARG A 276 -6.98 6.13 -7.51
CA ARG A 276 -8.03 5.90 -8.50
C ARG A 276 -9.44 5.97 -7.92
N ASN A 277 -9.62 5.82 -6.62
CA ASN A 277 -10.90 6.06 -5.94
C ASN A 277 -11.49 7.43 -6.27
N GLU A 278 -10.63 8.44 -6.43
CA GLU A 278 -11.06 9.79 -6.78
C GLU A 278 -11.62 9.92 -8.21
N LEU A 279 -11.41 8.91 -9.05
CA LEU A 279 -11.91 8.85 -10.43
C LEU A 279 -13.11 7.90 -10.59
N GLY A 280 -13.43 7.12 -9.57
CA GLY A 280 -14.49 6.13 -9.54
C GLY A 280 -14.16 4.96 -8.62
N GLU A 281 -13.52 3.91 -9.13
CA GLU A 281 -13.24 2.69 -8.37
C GLU A 281 -11.74 2.42 -8.29
N PRO A 282 -11.24 1.86 -7.14
CA PRO A 282 -9.83 1.51 -6.99
C PRO A 282 -9.38 0.44 -7.98
N ILE A 283 -8.09 0.19 -8.02
CA ILE A 283 -7.53 -0.98 -8.67
C ILE A 283 -7.80 -2.22 -7.82
N SER A 284 -8.21 -3.33 -8.42
CA SER A 284 -8.41 -4.64 -7.77
C SER A 284 -7.05 -5.29 -7.44
N ILE A 285 -6.31 -4.69 -6.51
CA ILE A 285 -4.90 -5.02 -6.21
C ILE A 285 -4.77 -6.45 -5.71
N CYS A 286 -5.68 -6.90 -4.82
CA CYS A 286 -5.68 -8.27 -4.30
C CYS A 286 -5.97 -9.30 -5.39
N LYS A 287 -6.98 -9.05 -6.22
CA LYS A 287 -7.35 -9.95 -7.33
C LYS A 287 -6.23 -10.06 -8.36
N LEU A 288 -5.56 -8.96 -8.67
CA LEU A 288 -4.37 -8.96 -9.53
C LEU A 288 -3.23 -9.77 -8.94
N LYS A 289 -2.97 -9.65 -7.64
CA LYS A 289 -1.96 -10.42 -6.92
C LYS A 289 -2.27 -11.92 -6.97
N ARG A 290 -3.54 -12.29 -6.71
CA ARG A 290 -4.02 -13.67 -6.82
C ARG A 290 -3.80 -14.22 -8.22
N THR A 291 -4.20 -13.46 -9.25
CA THR A 291 -4.06 -13.88 -10.64
C THR A 291 -2.59 -14.08 -11.02
N ALA A 292 -1.69 -13.26 -10.51
CA ALA A 292 -0.25 -13.46 -10.67
C ALA A 292 0.20 -14.80 -10.06
N GLY A 293 -0.19 -15.10 -8.80
CA GLY A 293 0.18 -16.33 -8.11
C GLY A 293 -0.36 -17.61 -8.75
N VAL A 294 -1.61 -17.54 -9.28
CA VAL A 294 -2.22 -18.66 -10.03
C VAL A 294 -1.49 -18.94 -11.36
N ASN A 295 -0.99 -17.89 -12.03
CA ASN A 295 -0.26 -17.99 -13.29
C ASN A 295 1.26 -17.91 -13.10
N ASP A 296 1.76 -18.28 -11.92
CA ASP A 296 3.19 -18.34 -11.61
C ASP A 296 3.87 -19.46 -12.41
N ASP A 297 4.95 -19.12 -13.12
CA ASP A 297 5.77 -20.04 -13.88
C ASP A 297 6.95 -20.61 -13.08
N GLU A 298 7.07 -20.22 -11.81
CA GLU A 298 8.13 -20.62 -10.87
C GLU A 298 9.57 -20.27 -11.31
N GLU A 299 9.74 -19.45 -12.34
CA GLU A 299 11.05 -19.03 -12.84
C GLU A 299 11.90 -18.33 -11.75
N TRP A 300 11.26 -17.69 -10.77
CA TRP A 300 11.91 -17.06 -9.63
C TRP A 300 12.75 -18.03 -8.80
N LYS A 301 12.44 -19.35 -8.79
CA LYS A 301 13.23 -20.38 -8.08
C LYS A 301 14.69 -20.43 -8.54
N LYS A 302 14.97 -20.03 -9.78
CA LYS A 302 16.33 -19.93 -10.32
C LYS A 302 17.18 -18.82 -9.69
N TYR A 303 16.53 -17.80 -9.13
CA TYR A 303 17.18 -16.66 -8.50
C TYR A 303 17.30 -16.78 -6.99
N VAL A 304 16.64 -17.79 -6.40
CA VAL A 304 16.71 -18.05 -4.96
C VAL A 304 18.16 -18.33 -4.56
N ARG A 305 18.67 -17.51 -3.65
CA ARG A 305 19.99 -17.69 -3.06
C ARG A 305 19.87 -18.12 -1.62
N LYS A 306 20.63 -19.14 -1.24
CA LYS A 306 20.78 -19.60 0.13
C LYS A 306 22.21 -19.38 0.56
N ALA A 307 22.40 -18.78 1.74
CA ALA A 307 23.73 -18.59 2.32
C ALA A 307 24.35 -19.94 2.75
N GLU A 308 25.67 -19.96 2.90
CA GLU A 308 26.39 -21.11 3.44
C GLU A 308 25.91 -21.41 4.87
N PRO A 309 25.94 -22.67 5.31
CA PRO A 309 25.50 -23.05 6.64
C PRO A 309 26.28 -22.31 7.73
N THR A 310 25.57 -21.61 8.60
CA THR A 310 26.17 -20.83 9.71
C THR A 310 26.54 -21.70 10.92
N GLY A 311 26.06 -22.93 10.97
CA GLY A 311 26.17 -23.81 12.15
C GLY A 311 25.21 -23.43 13.29
N LYS A 312 24.40 -22.40 13.13
CA LYS A 312 23.42 -21.93 14.10
C LYS A 312 22.07 -22.62 13.92
N LYS A 313 21.34 -22.83 15.04
CA LYS A 313 20.07 -23.52 15.06
C LYS A 313 18.96 -22.61 15.59
N ALA A 314 17.88 -22.47 14.85
CA ALA A 314 16.69 -21.73 15.26
C ALA A 314 15.50 -22.69 15.40
N ALA A 315 14.76 -22.56 16.50
CA ALA A 315 13.47 -23.22 16.68
C ALA A 315 12.33 -22.23 16.47
N VAL A 316 11.26 -22.69 15.82
CA VAL A 316 10.03 -21.92 15.63
C VAL A 316 8.87 -22.72 16.19
N ILE A 317 8.11 -22.18 17.12
CA ILE A 317 6.94 -22.79 17.73
C ILE A 317 5.70 -22.22 17.06
N GLY A 318 5.04 -23.03 16.22
CA GLY A 318 3.86 -22.68 15.43
C GLY A 318 4.18 -22.45 13.95
N ALA A 319 3.51 -23.24 13.10
CA ALA A 319 3.63 -23.18 11.63
C ALA A 319 2.52 -22.34 10.98
N GLY A 320 2.13 -21.23 11.60
CA GLY A 320 1.28 -20.18 11.00
C GLY A 320 2.09 -19.22 10.11
N PRO A 321 1.43 -18.22 9.48
CA PRO A 321 2.09 -17.29 8.56
C PRO A 321 3.33 -16.58 9.15
N ALA A 322 3.28 -16.18 10.43
CA ALA A 322 4.42 -15.53 11.09
C ALA A 322 5.61 -16.48 11.26
N GLY A 323 5.36 -17.70 11.79
CA GLY A 323 6.41 -18.68 12.02
C GLY A 323 7.04 -19.18 10.72
N LEU A 324 6.21 -19.52 9.72
CA LEU A 324 6.70 -19.97 8.41
C LEU A 324 7.49 -18.90 7.68
N THR A 325 7.06 -17.64 7.76
CA THR A 325 7.81 -16.51 7.16
C THR A 325 9.18 -16.35 7.83
N ALA A 326 9.24 -16.38 9.17
CA ALA A 326 10.51 -16.28 9.86
C ALA A 326 11.43 -17.48 9.54
N ALA A 327 10.87 -18.69 9.51
CA ALA A 327 11.60 -19.89 9.17
C ALA A 327 12.21 -19.83 7.76
N TYR A 328 11.45 -19.34 6.77
CA TYR A 328 11.91 -19.16 5.40
C TYR A 328 13.16 -18.28 5.32
N TYR A 329 13.09 -17.07 5.86
CA TYR A 329 14.21 -16.13 5.78
C TYR A 329 15.43 -16.60 6.60
N LEU A 330 15.24 -17.18 7.78
CA LEU A 330 16.31 -17.75 8.58
C LEU A 330 17.00 -18.93 7.87
N ALA A 331 16.25 -19.80 7.24
CA ALA A 331 16.82 -20.92 6.46
C ALA A 331 17.63 -20.38 5.25
N LYS A 332 17.18 -19.33 4.60
CA LYS A 332 17.91 -18.68 3.51
C LYS A 332 19.20 -18.01 3.98
N LYS A 333 19.25 -17.51 5.22
CA LYS A 333 20.46 -17.00 5.87
C LYS A 333 21.44 -18.10 6.29
N GLY A 334 21.14 -19.38 5.97
CA GLY A 334 22.00 -20.52 6.25
C GLY A 334 21.87 -21.10 7.65
N HIS A 335 20.89 -20.67 8.43
CA HIS A 335 20.61 -21.27 9.76
C HIS A 335 19.84 -22.59 9.61
N ALA A 336 20.09 -23.55 10.50
CA ALA A 336 19.30 -24.77 10.59
C ALA A 336 18.01 -24.46 11.34
N VAL A 337 16.87 -24.50 10.64
CA VAL A 337 15.57 -24.10 11.19
C VAL A 337 14.66 -25.31 11.36
N THR A 338 14.14 -25.52 12.58
CA THR A 338 13.10 -26.51 12.88
C THR A 338 11.83 -25.82 13.33
N VAL A 339 10.73 -26.07 12.62
CA VAL A 339 9.39 -25.60 12.97
C VAL A 339 8.62 -26.69 13.66
N PHE A 340 8.07 -26.42 14.83
CA PHE A 340 7.22 -27.31 15.61
C PHE A 340 5.76 -26.90 15.47
N GLU A 341 4.89 -27.82 15.04
CA GLU A 341 3.46 -27.60 14.85
C GLU A 341 2.66 -28.63 15.63
N GLU A 342 1.72 -28.17 16.46
CA GLU A 342 0.88 -29.06 17.26
C GLU A 342 -0.14 -29.90 16.43
N ASN A 343 -0.59 -29.31 15.31
CA ASN A 343 -1.56 -29.96 14.43
C ASN A 343 -0.87 -30.85 13.39
N GLU A 344 -1.67 -31.63 12.67
CA GLU A 344 -1.23 -32.55 11.61
C GLU A 344 -0.61 -31.78 10.41
N LYS A 345 -1.14 -30.62 10.09
CA LYS A 345 -0.71 -29.79 8.94
C LYS A 345 -0.31 -28.38 9.36
N ALA A 346 0.65 -27.81 8.66
CA ALA A 346 1.02 -26.42 8.80
C ALA A 346 -0.02 -25.48 8.18
N GLY A 347 0.02 -24.18 8.55
CA GLY A 347 -0.81 -23.12 8.00
C GLY A 347 -1.53 -22.26 9.04
N GLY A 348 -1.58 -22.70 10.30
CA GLY A 348 -2.24 -21.95 11.38
C GLY A 348 -3.69 -21.60 11.06
N GLN A 349 -4.10 -20.35 11.30
CA GLN A 349 -5.46 -19.88 11.02
C GLN A 349 -5.82 -19.87 9.53
N CYS A 350 -4.85 -19.77 8.63
CA CYS A 350 -5.10 -19.92 7.20
C CYS A 350 -5.66 -21.32 6.85
N ARG A 351 -5.28 -22.35 7.61
CA ARG A 351 -5.77 -23.71 7.41
C ARG A 351 -6.97 -24.05 8.27
N TYR A 352 -6.95 -23.63 9.54
CA TYR A 352 -7.92 -24.12 10.53
C TYR A 352 -9.03 -23.10 10.85
N GLY A 353 -8.86 -21.83 10.46
CA GLY A 353 -9.83 -20.77 10.72
C GLY A 353 -10.52 -20.28 9.45
N ILE A 354 -9.76 -19.98 8.39
CA ILE A 354 -10.34 -19.48 7.14
C ILE A 354 -11.01 -20.62 6.38
N PRO A 355 -12.29 -20.48 5.98
CA PRO A 355 -13.01 -21.53 5.24
C PRO A 355 -12.38 -21.86 3.88
N SER A 356 -12.52 -23.13 3.43
CA SER A 356 -11.95 -23.59 2.16
C SER A 356 -12.55 -22.91 0.93
N TYR A 357 -13.79 -22.47 0.99
CA TYR A 357 -14.42 -21.71 -0.09
C TYR A 357 -13.81 -20.32 -0.32
N ARG A 358 -12.97 -19.83 0.62
CA ARG A 358 -12.15 -18.61 0.49
C ARG A 358 -10.69 -18.93 0.26
N LEU A 359 -10.15 -19.96 0.93
CA LEU A 359 -8.75 -20.35 0.82
C LEU A 359 -8.64 -21.88 0.74
N PRO A 360 -8.50 -22.44 -0.48
CA PRO A 360 -8.29 -23.86 -0.70
C PRO A 360 -6.98 -24.36 -0.07
N ASP A 361 -6.98 -25.62 0.34
CA ASP A 361 -5.79 -26.27 0.93
C ASP A 361 -4.64 -26.36 -0.07
N GLU A 362 -4.93 -26.58 -1.35
CA GLU A 362 -3.95 -26.73 -2.42
C GLU A 362 -3.10 -25.47 -2.60
N THR A 363 -3.72 -24.28 -2.57
CA THR A 363 -3.01 -23.00 -2.63
C THR A 363 -2.07 -22.83 -1.45
N LEU A 364 -2.56 -23.15 -0.24
CA LEU A 364 -1.77 -23.03 0.97
C LEU A 364 -0.62 -24.03 1.00
N ASP A 365 -0.88 -25.29 0.58
CA ASP A 365 0.13 -26.36 0.55
C ASP A 365 1.25 -26.06 -0.47
N LYS A 366 0.91 -25.48 -1.64
CA LYS A 366 1.89 -25.01 -2.64
C LYS A 366 2.87 -24.00 -2.01
N GLU A 367 2.35 -22.93 -1.43
CA GLU A 367 3.20 -21.87 -0.88
C GLU A 367 3.97 -22.29 0.39
N ILE A 368 3.41 -23.19 1.21
CA ILE A 368 4.15 -23.81 2.31
C ILE A 368 5.25 -24.73 1.76
N GLY A 369 4.99 -25.47 0.69
CA GLY A 369 5.98 -26.30 0.01
C GLY A 369 7.20 -25.48 -0.43
N ASP A 370 6.99 -24.32 -1.05
CA ASP A 370 8.05 -23.39 -1.45
C ASP A 370 8.90 -22.93 -0.25
N ILE A 371 8.26 -22.72 0.91
CA ILE A 371 8.98 -22.33 2.15
C ILE A 371 9.84 -23.50 2.65
N LEU A 372 9.32 -24.72 2.63
CA LEU A 372 10.05 -25.90 3.08
C LEU A 372 11.23 -26.23 2.15
N GLU A 373 11.12 -25.97 0.84
CA GLU A 373 12.20 -26.11 -0.13
C GLU A 373 13.42 -25.24 0.21
N ALA A 374 13.23 -24.13 0.94
CA ALA A 374 14.35 -23.34 1.45
C ALA A 374 15.22 -24.07 2.49
N GLY A 375 14.81 -25.26 2.93
CA GLY A 375 15.53 -26.11 3.88
C GLY A 375 15.01 -26.01 5.31
N VAL A 376 13.75 -25.69 5.47
CA VAL A 376 13.05 -25.67 6.77
C VAL A 376 12.62 -27.10 7.14
N GLU A 377 13.02 -27.58 8.32
CA GLU A 377 12.53 -28.82 8.90
C GLU A 377 11.17 -28.58 9.59
N LEU A 378 10.12 -29.25 9.16
CA LEU A 378 8.78 -29.15 9.77
C LEU A 378 8.47 -30.43 10.57
N LYS A 379 8.13 -30.27 11.86
CA LYS A 379 7.67 -31.33 12.77
C LYS A 379 6.23 -31.10 13.16
N THR A 380 5.32 -31.75 12.48
CA THR A 380 3.88 -31.73 12.79
C THR A 380 3.54 -32.70 13.94
N ASN A 381 2.31 -32.61 14.49
CA ASN A 381 1.86 -33.38 15.64
C ASN A 381 2.83 -33.24 16.83
N THR A 382 3.53 -32.13 16.93
CA THR A 382 4.58 -31.90 17.93
C THR A 382 4.28 -30.63 18.70
N LYS A 383 3.54 -30.75 19.80
CA LYS A 383 3.29 -29.64 20.71
C LYS A 383 4.55 -29.37 21.53
N THR A 384 4.98 -28.10 21.54
CA THR A 384 6.00 -27.60 22.46
C THR A 384 5.59 -26.22 22.97
N ASP A 385 5.66 -26.04 24.29
CA ASP A 385 5.25 -24.83 25.01
C ASP A 385 6.34 -24.31 25.95
N LYS A 386 7.56 -24.80 25.79
CA LYS A 386 8.69 -24.50 26.68
C LYS A 386 9.90 -23.98 25.90
N PRO A 387 9.91 -22.70 25.52
CA PRO A 387 11.00 -22.11 24.73
C PRO A 387 12.37 -22.21 25.42
N LYS A 388 12.43 -22.14 26.76
CA LYS A 388 13.69 -22.29 27.50
C LYS A 388 14.26 -23.71 27.41
N GLU A 389 13.41 -24.74 27.36
CA GLU A 389 13.89 -26.11 27.18
C GLU A 389 14.48 -26.33 25.80
N LEU A 390 13.95 -25.70 24.76
CA LEU A 390 14.53 -25.74 23.39
C LEU A 390 15.93 -25.11 23.36
N LEU A 391 16.13 -23.97 24.04
CA LEU A 391 17.48 -23.41 24.21
C LEU A 391 18.44 -24.39 24.89
N ALA A 392 17.95 -25.05 25.97
CA ALA A 392 18.75 -26.08 26.69
C ALA A 392 19.04 -27.32 25.83
N GLN A 393 18.21 -27.64 24.83
CA GLN A 393 18.40 -28.72 23.86
C GLN A 393 19.37 -28.35 22.73
N GLY A 394 19.93 -27.13 22.74
CA GLY A 394 20.96 -26.70 21.81
C GLY A 394 20.47 -25.92 20.60
N PHE A 395 19.27 -25.35 20.66
CA PHE A 395 18.88 -24.27 19.76
C PHE A 395 19.51 -22.97 20.24
N ASP A 396 20.07 -22.17 19.33
CA ASP A 396 20.69 -20.88 19.66
C ASP A 396 19.62 -19.78 19.88
N THR A 397 18.45 -19.91 19.25
CA THR A 397 17.33 -18.95 19.36
C THR A 397 15.99 -19.65 19.15
N VAL A 398 14.93 -19.06 19.71
CA VAL A 398 13.55 -19.60 19.63
C VAL A 398 12.58 -18.51 19.28
N LEU A 399 11.68 -18.75 18.32
CA LEU A 399 10.53 -17.90 18.02
C LEU A 399 9.25 -18.56 18.51
N VAL A 400 8.42 -17.83 19.26
CA VAL A 400 7.05 -18.23 19.63
C VAL A 400 6.07 -17.54 18.69
N ALA A 401 5.40 -18.32 17.82
CA ALA A 401 4.46 -17.85 16.79
C ALA A 401 3.16 -18.67 16.77
N ILE A 402 2.65 -19.03 17.96
CA ILE A 402 1.50 -19.93 18.14
C ILE A 402 0.15 -19.29 17.77
N GLY A 403 0.10 -17.97 17.54
CA GLY A 403 -1.12 -17.26 17.17
C GLY A 403 -2.21 -17.26 18.26
N THR A 404 -3.49 -17.16 17.81
CA THR A 404 -4.68 -17.16 18.67
C THR A 404 -5.65 -18.24 18.21
N HIS A 405 -5.73 -19.34 18.95
CA HIS A 405 -6.55 -20.52 18.61
C HIS A 405 -7.70 -20.77 19.57
N GLN A 406 -7.90 -19.92 20.58
CA GLN A 406 -9.01 -20.04 21.52
C GLN A 406 -10.02 -18.93 21.29
N GLY A 407 -11.24 -19.28 20.87
CA GLY A 407 -12.34 -18.31 20.74
C GLY A 407 -12.76 -17.73 22.10
N THR A 408 -13.19 -16.49 22.12
CA THR A 408 -13.69 -15.83 23.33
C THR A 408 -15.17 -16.08 23.49
N LYS A 409 -15.59 -16.55 24.69
CA LYS A 409 -16.97 -16.73 25.07
C LYS A 409 -17.36 -15.67 26.11
N LEU A 410 -18.40 -14.88 25.82
CA LEU A 410 -18.86 -13.87 26.74
C LEU A 410 -19.60 -14.50 27.94
N PRO A 411 -19.51 -13.89 29.13
CA PRO A 411 -20.17 -14.40 30.35
C PRO A 411 -21.66 -14.03 30.37
N LEU A 412 -22.40 -14.50 29.34
CA LEU A 412 -23.85 -14.31 29.24
C LEU A 412 -24.59 -15.47 29.90
N GLU A 413 -25.78 -15.21 30.44
CA GLU A 413 -26.71 -16.26 30.88
C GLU A 413 -27.01 -17.17 29.69
N GLY A 414 -27.01 -18.49 29.90
CA GLY A 414 -27.22 -19.50 28.86
C GLY A 414 -25.99 -19.86 28.01
N ASN A 415 -24.83 -19.25 28.23
CA ASN A 415 -23.64 -19.52 27.46
C ASN A 415 -23.06 -20.92 27.60
N ASN A 416 -23.55 -21.72 28.59
CA ASN A 416 -23.13 -23.10 28.83
C ASN A 416 -24.05 -24.15 28.17
N LEU A 417 -25.08 -23.71 27.41
CA LEU A 417 -25.90 -24.63 26.67
C LEU A 417 -25.10 -25.41 25.61
N PRO A 418 -25.46 -26.67 25.30
CA PRO A 418 -24.65 -27.51 24.42
C PRO A 418 -24.39 -26.97 23.02
N GLU A 419 -25.36 -26.22 22.46
CA GLU A 419 -25.29 -25.67 21.11
C GLU A 419 -24.67 -24.25 21.07
N VAL A 420 -23.93 -23.88 22.12
CA VAL A 420 -23.21 -22.62 22.20
C VAL A 420 -21.72 -22.81 21.91
N TYR A 421 -21.31 -22.41 20.75
CA TYR A 421 -19.96 -22.58 20.21
C TYR A 421 -19.11 -21.31 20.25
N VAL A 422 -17.82 -21.46 20.02
CA VAL A 422 -16.88 -20.36 19.73
C VAL A 422 -16.35 -20.51 18.31
N ASN A 423 -16.09 -19.40 17.66
CA ASN A 423 -15.64 -19.31 16.27
C ASN A 423 -14.47 -20.26 15.93
N ALA A 424 -13.42 -20.25 16.78
CA ALA A 424 -12.20 -21.01 16.49
C ALA A 424 -12.48 -22.53 16.43
N ASP A 425 -13.25 -23.08 17.38
CA ASP A 425 -13.61 -24.49 17.39
C ASP A 425 -14.59 -24.82 16.27
N PHE A 426 -15.58 -23.96 16.03
CA PHE A 426 -16.59 -24.15 15.00
C PHE A 426 -15.95 -24.23 13.60
N LEU A 427 -15.13 -23.27 13.24
CA LEU A 427 -14.47 -23.22 11.93
C LEU A 427 -13.45 -24.37 11.80
N LYS A 428 -12.66 -24.65 12.85
CA LYS A 428 -11.71 -25.75 12.84
C LYS A 428 -12.39 -27.11 12.61
N GLN A 429 -13.50 -27.39 13.28
CA GLN A 429 -14.22 -28.66 13.09
C GLN A 429 -14.85 -28.77 11.70
N ALA A 430 -15.37 -27.64 11.14
CA ALA A 430 -15.86 -27.63 9.77
C ALA A 430 -14.72 -27.92 8.76
N ARG A 431 -13.55 -27.31 8.95
CA ARG A 431 -12.37 -27.57 8.11
C ARG A 431 -11.84 -29.00 8.20
N LEU A 432 -11.97 -29.64 9.35
CA LEU A 432 -11.54 -31.04 9.57
C LEU A 432 -12.58 -32.07 9.10
N GLY A 433 -13.70 -31.63 8.50
CA GLY A 433 -14.76 -32.54 8.04
C GLY A 433 -15.58 -33.18 9.16
N SER A 434 -15.52 -32.62 10.36
CA SER A 434 -16.27 -33.06 11.54
C SER A 434 -17.12 -31.93 12.12
N PRO A 435 -18.02 -31.34 11.32
CA PRO A 435 -18.72 -30.10 11.68
C PRO A 435 -19.59 -30.29 12.93
N LEU A 436 -19.67 -29.23 13.74
CA LEU A 436 -20.57 -29.14 14.87
C LEU A 436 -22.02 -28.98 14.39
N PRO A 437 -23.02 -29.56 15.06
CA PRO A 437 -24.42 -29.46 14.66
C PRO A 437 -24.93 -28.00 14.82
N VAL A 438 -25.57 -27.47 13.81
CA VAL A 438 -26.04 -26.07 13.80
C VAL A 438 -27.57 -25.93 13.89
N GLY A 439 -28.35 -26.97 13.59
CA GLY A 439 -29.81 -26.91 13.51
C GLY A 439 -30.27 -26.08 12.28
N GLU A 440 -31.50 -25.56 12.33
CA GLU A 440 -32.08 -24.81 11.23
C GLU A 440 -31.81 -23.30 11.36
N LYS A 441 -31.69 -22.78 12.60
CA LYS A 441 -31.51 -21.35 12.91
C LYS A 441 -30.23 -21.09 13.70
N VAL A 442 -29.42 -20.19 13.21
CA VAL A 442 -28.12 -19.88 13.81
C VAL A 442 -28.00 -18.39 14.08
N VAL A 443 -27.53 -18.02 15.26
CA VAL A 443 -27.15 -16.65 15.59
C VAL A 443 -25.64 -16.59 15.82
N VAL A 444 -24.95 -15.74 15.04
CA VAL A 444 -23.54 -15.44 15.21
C VAL A 444 -23.38 -14.08 15.91
N LEU A 445 -22.64 -14.06 17.01
CA LEU A 445 -22.40 -12.86 17.81
C LEU A 445 -21.03 -12.28 17.48
N GLY A 446 -21.02 -11.09 16.84
CA GLY A 446 -19.82 -10.35 16.41
C GLY A 446 -19.96 -9.74 15.01
N GLY A 447 -19.20 -8.68 14.72
CA GLY A 447 -19.33 -7.87 13.49
C GLY A 447 -18.07 -7.82 12.60
N GLY A 448 -17.11 -8.76 12.78
CA GLY A 448 -15.90 -8.85 11.97
C GLY A 448 -15.95 -9.93 10.89
N ASN A 449 -14.93 -10.03 10.03
CA ASN A 449 -14.84 -11.04 8.96
C ASN A 449 -15.01 -12.47 9.48
N VAL A 450 -14.48 -12.78 10.67
CA VAL A 450 -14.64 -14.12 11.28
C VAL A 450 -16.10 -14.43 11.60
N ALA A 451 -16.94 -13.43 11.91
CA ALA A 451 -18.37 -13.64 12.11
C ALA A 451 -19.05 -14.03 10.78
N TYR A 452 -18.66 -13.41 9.68
CA TYR A 452 -19.13 -13.80 8.34
C TYR A 452 -18.61 -15.18 7.92
N ASP A 453 -17.35 -15.52 8.22
CA ASP A 453 -16.84 -16.87 8.02
C ASP A 453 -17.68 -17.93 8.76
N CYS A 454 -18.06 -17.65 10.03
CA CYS A 454 -18.93 -18.54 10.80
C CYS A 454 -20.35 -18.61 10.22
N ALA A 455 -20.95 -17.49 9.88
CA ALA A 455 -22.31 -17.42 9.37
C ALA A 455 -22.44 -18.11 8.00
N ARG A 456 -21.53 -17.79 7.07
CA ARG A 456 -21.46 -18.42 5.73
C ARG A 456 -21.16 -19.92 5.81
N THR A 457 -20.33 -20.34 6.78
CA THR A 457 -20.10 -21.76 7.05
C THR A 457 -21.36 -22.43 7.60
N ALA A 458 -22.13 -21.79 8.50
CA ALA A 458 -23.38 -22.33 9.01
C ALA A 458 -24.42 -22.53 7.89
N VAL A 459 -24.54 -21.60 6.94
CA VAL A 459 -25.39 -21.77 5.74
C VAL A 459 -24.99 -23.04 4.99
N ARG A 460 -23.70 -23.23 4.71
CA ARG A 460 -23.16 -24.43 4.01
C ARG A 460 -23.35 -25.72 4.76
N LEU A 461 -23.47 -25.68 6.08
CA LEU A 461 -23.77 -26.80 6.92
C LEU A 461 -25.28 -27.09 7.03
N GLY A 462 -26.13 -26.36 6.31
CA GLY A 462 -27.55 -26.61 6.17
C GLY A 462 -28.45 -25.75 7.05
N ALA A 463 -27.96 -24.73 7.73
CA ALA A 463 -28.80 -23.80 8.43
C ALA A 463 -29.66 -23.00 7.40
N LYS A 464 -30.97 -22.88 7.71
CA LYS A 464 -31.96 -22.23 6.82
C LYS A 464 -32.09 -20.74 7.09
N GLU A 465 -31.82 -20.32 8.32
CA GLU A 465 -31.95 -18.94 8.78
C GLU A 465 -30.71 -18.62 9.62
N VAL A 466 -29.89 -17.68 9.15
CA VAL A 466 -28.65 -17.31 9.82
C VAL A 466 -28.64 -15.82 10.08
N HIS A 467 -28.41 -15.44 11.34
CA HIS A 467 -28.36 -14.05 11.78
C HIS A 467 -26.95 -13.73 12.28
N ILE A 468 -26.51 -12.50 12.00
CA ILE A 468 -25.34 -11.89 12.65
C ILE A 468 -25.85 -10.75 13.54
N ALA A 469 -25.47 -10.71 14.81
CA ALA A 469 -25.72 -9.61 15.71
C ALA A 469 -24.39 -9.00 16.18
N CYS A 470 -24.27 -7.65 16.17
CA CYS A 470 -23.06 -6.97 16.60
C CYS A 470 -23.33 -5.61 17.23
N LEU A 471 -22.43 -5.17 18.12
CA LEU A 471 -22.52 -3.89 18.83
C LEU A 471 -22.33 -2.70 17.90
N GLU A 472 -21.49 -2.86 16.89
CA GLU A 472 -21.16 -1.83 15.91
C GLU A 472 -22.35 -1.53 15.00
N ASN A 473 -22.53 -0.28 14.65
CA ASN A 473 -23.38 0.08 13.52
C ASN A 473 -22.68 -0.30 12.19
N ARG A 474 -23.42 -0.30 11.08
CA ARG A 474 -22.93 -0.73 9.77
C ARG A 474 -21.62 -0.01 9.33
N GLN A 475 -21.43 1.24 9.75
CA GLN A 475 -20.27 2.05 9.35
C GLN A 475 -19.02 1.76 10.19
N LEU A 476 -19.19 1.25 11.41
CA LEU A 476 -18.13 0.94 12.35
C LEU A 476 -17.76 -0.55 12.39
N MET A 477 -18.48 -1.38 11.65
CA MET A 477 -18.15 -2.81 11.54
C MET A 477 -16.76 -3.00 10.99
N THR A 478 -16.07 -4.02 11.51
CA THR A 478 -14.70 -4.38 11.08
C THR A 478 -14.66 -5.41 9.95
N ALA A 479 -15.82 -6.00 9.61
CA ALA A 479 -15.96 -6.79 8.39
C ALA A 479 -15.82 -5.90 7.15
N THR A 480 -15.18 -6.43 6.11
CA THR A 480 -15.07 -5.72 4.82
C THR A 480 -16.42 -5.65 4.12
N ASP A 481 -16.62 -4.63 3.28
CA ASP A 481 -17.87 -4.48 2.53
C ASP A 481 -18.18 -5.70 1.66
N ASP A 482 -17.16 -6.27 1.01
CA ASP A 482 -17.28 -7.48 0.18
C ASP A 482 -17.85 -8.66 0.99
N GLU A 483 -17.34 -8.92 2.21
CA GLU A 483 -17.85 -10.00 3.07
C GLU A 483 -19.30 -9.78 3.52
N ILE A 484 -19.66 -8.52 3.75
CA ILE A 484 -21.02 -8.16 4.15
C ILE A 484 -21.99 -8.34 2.97
N GLU A 485 -21.59 -7.92 1.77
CA GLU A 485 -22.38 -8.06 0.54
C GLU A 485 -22.57 -9.53 0.19
N GLU A 486 -21.48 -10.32 0.13
CA GLU A 486 -21.52 -11.75 -0.14
C GLU A 486 -22.37 -12.51 0.88
N GLY A 487 -22.26 -12.16 2.17
CA GLY A 487 -23.08 -12.74 3.21
C GLY A 487 -24.58 -12.40 3.04
N SER A 488 -24.90 -11.18 2.65
CA SER A 488 -26.26 -10.75 2.35
C SER A 488 -26.86 -11.51 1.16
N GLU A 489 -26.06 -11.71 0.10
CA GLU A 489 -26.46 -12.49 -1.08
C GLU A 489 -26.71 -13.97 -0.73
N GLU A 490 -25.99 -14.51 0.26
CA GLU A 490 -26.21 -15.87 0.80
C GLU A 490 -27.36 -15.96 1.81
N GLY A 491 -28.12 -14.85 2.00
CA GLY A 491 -29.32 -14.82 2.84
C GLY A 491 -29.05 -14.56 4.33
N ILE A 492 -27.85 -14.13 4.73
CA ILE A 492 -27.53 -13.80 6.11
C ILE A 492 -28.21 -12.49 6.52
N ILE A 493 -28.88 -12.49 7.66
CA ILE A 493 -29.63 -11.36 8.22
C ILE A 493 -28.75 -10.63 9.23
N LEU A 494 -28.44 -9.35 8.96
CA LEU A 494 -27.59 -8.54 9.82
C LEU A 494 -28.42 -7.71 10.81
N HIS A 495 -28.12 -7.85 12.11
CA HIS A 495 -28.60 -7.02 13.22
C HIS A 495 -27.42 -6.15 13.73
N SER A 496 -27.08 -5.09 13.00
CA SER A 496 -26.07 -4.13 13.44
C SER A 496 -26.60 -3.24 14.58
N ALA A 497 -25.71 -2.70 15.41
CA ALA A 497 -26.08 -1.91 16.60
C ALA A 497 -27.05 -2.65 17.55
N HIS A 498 -26.77 -3.93 17.84
CA HIS A 498 -27.49 -4.75 18.81
C HIS A 498 -26.55 -5.35 19.85
N SER A 499 -26.88 -5.16 21.12
CA SER A 499 -26.19 -5.79 22.26
C SER A 499 -26.86 -7.12 22.59
N PHE A 500 -26.04 -8.09 22.99
CA PHE A 500 -26.50 -9.42 23.43
C PHE A 500 -26.72 -9.41 24.95
N LEU A 501 -27.91 -9.77 25.41
CA LEU A 501 -28.24 -9.74 26.83
C LEU A 501 -28.13 -11.11 27.49
N ARG A 502 -28.68 -12.14 26.84
CA ARG A 502 -28.62 -13.53 27.28
C ARG A 502 -28.97 -14.50 26.15
N ILE A 503 -28.59 -15.74 26.31
CA ILE A 503 -29.00 -16.86 25.46
C ILE A 503 -30.17 -17.56 26.16
N THR A 504 -31.30 -17.67 25.49
CA THR A 504 -32.52 -18.24 26.04
C THR A 504 -32.61 -19.73 25.76
N GLY A 505 -33.19 -20.50 26.67
CA GLY A 505 -33.45 -21.91 26.51
C GLY A 505 -33.39 -22.70 27.81
N SER A 506 -33.93 -23.90 27.79
CA SER A 506 -33.93 -24.83 28.92
C SER A 506 -33.39 -26.20 28.49
N GLY A 507 -32.10 -26.42 28.75
CA GLY A 507 -31.36 -27.61 28.32
C GLY A 507 -30.91 -27.63 26.87
N LYS A 508 -31.42 -26.76 26.02
CA LYS A 508 -30.97 -26.47 24.65
C LYS A 508 -31.15 -24.99 24.33
N VAL A 509 -30.48 -24.53 23.30
CA VAL A 509 -30.63 -23.15 22.79
C VAL A 509 -32.02 -22.98 22.15
N GLU A 510 -32.70 -21.87 22.45
CA GLU A 510 -33.98 -21.46 21.84
C GLU A 510 -33.93 -20.07 21.19
N GLY A 511 -32.93 -19.24 21.55
CA GLY A 511 -32.74 -17.93 20.96
C GLY A 511 -31.73 -17.06 21.70
N VAL A 512 -31.55 -15.85 21.21
CA VAL A 512 -30.71 -14.79 21.82
C VAL A 512 -31.55 -13.56 22.06
N GLU A 513 -31.63 -13.09 23.31
CA GLU A 513 -32.23 -11.80 23.65
C GLU A 513 -31.23 -10.70 23.33
N VAL A 514 -31.63 -9.80 22.44
CA VAL A 514 -30.84 -8.65 22.00
C VAL A 514 -31.56 -7.35 22.31
N GLN A 515 -30.82 -6.23 22.31
CA GLN A 515 -31.37 -4.88 22.47
C GLN A 515 -30.60 -3.89 21.63
N LYS A 516 -31.27 -2.95 21.03
CA LYS A 516 -30.64 -1.92 20.18
C LYS A 516 -29.66 -1.07 20.99
N VAL A 517 -28.52 -0.76 20.35
CA VAL A 517 -27.46 0.09 20.88
C VAL A 517 -27.62 1.50 20.30
N ASP A 518 -27.65 2.51 21.16
CA ASP A 518 -27.61 3.93 20.77
C ASP A 518 -26.17 4.37 20.51
N LYS A 519 -25.27 4.06 21.48
CA LYS A 519 -23.84 4.37 21.36
C LYS A 519 -22.97 3.20 21.79
N PHE A 520 -21.93 2.99 21.03
CA PHE A 520 -20.86 2.03 21.33
C PHE A 520 -19.50 2.65 21.05
N TYR A 521 -18.61 2.64 22.05
CA TYR A 521 -17.20 3.03 21.92
C TYR A 521 -16.34 2.40 23.02
N PHE A 522 -15.03 2.43 22.87
CA PHE A 522 -14.09 2.05 23.92
C PHE A 522 -13.57 3.28 24.64
N ASP A 523 -13.60 3.28 25.97
CA ASP A 523 -13.03 4.34 26.79
C ASP A 523 -11.49 4.35 26.77
N GLU A 524 -10.87 5.29 27.48
CA GLU A 524 -9.42 5.44 27.59
C GLU A 524 -8.73 4.18 28.16
N ASN A 525 -9.45 3.37 28.93
CA ASN A 525 -8.98 2.10 29.50
C ASN A 525 -9.29 0.89 28.59
N ARG A 526 -9.74 1.12 27.35
CA ARG A 526 -10.21 0.10 26.40
C ARG A 526 -11.40 -0.73 26.91
N LYS A 527 -12.21 -0.20 27.84
CA LYS A 527 -13.44 -0.83 28.28
C LYS A 527 -14.59 -0.41 27.36
N ALA A 528 -15.40 -1.39 26.93
CA ALA A 528 -16.58 -1.13 26.12
C ALA A 528 -17.61 -0.35 26.89
N VAL A 529 -18.06 0.78 26.34
CA VAL A 529 -19.17 1.59 26.82
C VAL A 529 -20.33 1.41 25.85
N ILE A 530 -21.47 0.95 26.38
CA ILE A 530 -22.66 0.60 25.59
C ILE A 530 -23.84 1.34 26.20
N GLU A 531 -24.50 2.20 25.41
CA GLU A 531 -25.77 2.84 25.77
C GLU A 531 -26.88 2.13 24.98
N LEU A 532 -27.90 1.63 25.69
CA LEU A 532 -29.00 0.85 25.11
C LEU A 532 -30.26 1.69 24.91
N VAL A 533 -31.01 1.41 23.83
CA VAL A 533 -32.30 2.03 23.57
C VAL A 533 -33.38 1.28 24.38
N GLU A 534 -34.06 1.96 25.30
CA GLU A 534 -35.11 1.35 26.11
C GLU A 534 -36.30 0.85 25.26
N GLY A 535 -36.92 -0.26 25.67
CA GLY A 535 -38.11 -0.82 25.05
C GLY A 535 -37.84 -1.54 23.70
N THR A 536 -36.59 -1.76 23.31
CA THR A 536 -36.22 -2.41 22.03
C THR A 536 -35.71 -3.83 22.20
N LYS A 537 -35.98 -4.48 23.32
CA LYS A 537 -35.63 -5.89 23.53
C LYS A 537 -36.41 -6.77 22.60
N GLU A 538 -35.71 -7.71 21.98
CA GLU A 538 -36.29 -8.74 21.13
C GLU A 538 -35.53 -10.06 21.28
N ILE A 539 -36.13 -11.17 20.90
CA ILE A 539 -35.48 -12.48 20.88
C ILE A 539 -35.34 -12.89 19.42
N ILE A 540 -34.09 -13.15 19.01
CA ILE A 540 -33.79 -13.79 17.74
C ILE A 540 -33.82 -15.30 17.98
N PRO A 541 -34.74 -16.05 17.35
CA PRO A 541 -34.81 -17.51 17.52
C PRO A 541 -33.54 -18.18 17.01
N ALA A 542 -33.04 -19.18 17.75
CA ALA A 542 -31.85 -19.92 17.36
C ALA A 542 -31.86 -21.37 17.89
N ASP A 543 -31.35 -22.27 17.09
CA ASP A 543 -31.00 -23.65 17.50
C ASP A 543 -29.53 -23.76 17.94
N ALA A 544 -28.69 -22.85 17.46
CA ALA A 544 -27.29 -22.72 17.86
C ALA A 544 -26.80 -21.26 17.89
N VAL A 545 -25.83 -21.00 18.75
CA VAL A 545 -25.19 -19.68 18.91
C VAL A 545 -23.67 -19.82 18.74
N ILE A 546 -23.06 -18.93 17.96
CA ILE A 546 -21.62 -18.92 17.71
C ILE A 546 -21.05 -17.58 18.16
N PHE A 547 -20.16 -17.59 19.16
CA PHE A 547 -19.41 -16.41 19.56
C PHE A 547 -18.26 -16.14 18.58
N ALA A 548 -18.27 -15.00 17.93
CA ALA A 548 -17.22 -14.49 17.05
C ALA A 548 -16.69 -13.12 17.53
N VAL A 549 -16.49 -12.98 18.84
CA VAL A 549 -16.12 -11.76 19.55
C VAL A 549 -14.63 -11.72 19.94
N GLY A 550 -13.79 -12.26 19.11
CA GLY A 550 -12.35 -12.30 19.27
C GLY A 550 -11.79 -13.68 19.62
N GLN A 551 -10.47 -13.75 19.57
CA GLN A 551 -9.68 -14.93 19.85
C GLN A 551 -8.48 -14.57 20.72
N ARG A 552 -7.94 -15.55 21.44
CA ARG A 552 -6.79 -15.39 22.31
C ARG A 552 -5.82 -16.57 22.21
N PRO A 553 -4.54 -16.39 22.60
CA PRO A 553 -3.59 -17.49 22.71
C PRO A 553 -4.01 -18.51 23.78
N ARG A 554 -3.47 -19.71 23.68
CA ARG A 554 -3.65 -20.78 24.67
C ARG A 554 -2.29 -21.32 25.10
N GLY A 555 -2.08 -21.51 26.41
CA GLY A 555 -0.87 -22.14 26.97
C GLY A 555 0.34 -21.19 27.09
N THR A 556 0.13 -19.89 26.97
CA THR A 556 1.20 -18.90 27.15
C THR A 556 1.67 -18.75 28.59
N GLU A 557 0.80 -19.02 29.55
CA GLU A 557 1.12 -19.01 30.98
C GLU A 557 2.16 -20.08 31.35
N GLU A 558 2.20 -21.20 30.58
CA GLU A 558 3.14 -22.32 30.79
C GLU A 558 4.52 -22.04 30.17
N MET A 559 4.65 -21.00 29.33
CA MET A 559 5.90 -20.67 28.61
C MET A 559 6.93 -19.95 29.46
N GLU A 560 6.56 -19.51 30.66
CA GLU A 560 7.42 -18.76 31.58
C GLU A 560 7.99 -17.48 30.94
N LEU A 561 7.21 -16.79 30.12
CA LEU A 561 7.49 -15.49 29.51
C LEU A 561 6.63 -14.41 30.18
N GLU A 562 7.08 -13.19 30.14
CA GLU A 562 6.26 -12.07 30.59
C GLU A 562 5.05 -11.89 29.67
N LEU A 563 3.88 -11.66 30.29
CA LEU A 563 2.62 -11.46 29.58
C LEU A 563 2.17 -10.00 29.74
N THR A 564 1.46 -9.50 28.73
CA THR A 564 0.75 -8.20 28.80
C THR A 564 -0.65 -8.40 29.40
N HIS A 565 -1.63 -7.61 28.96
CA HIS A 565 -3.02 -7.75 29.40
C HIS A 565 -3.63 -9.09 28.94
N GLY A 566 -3.79 -10.03 29.87
CA GLY A 566 -4.28 -11.38 29.59
C GLY A 566 -3.18 -12.32 29.05
N PRO A 567 -3.50 -13.27 28.16
CA PRO A 567 -2.58 -14.35 27.77
C PRO A 567 -1.63 -13.97 26.63
N TYR A 568 -1.45 -12.68 26.33
CA TYR A 568 -0.57 -12.25 25.22
C TYR A 568 0.87 -12.09 25.71
N ILE A 569 1.83 -12.59 24.93
CA ILE A 569 3.26 -12.50 25.26
C ILE A 569 3.72 -11.05 25.08
N ALA A 570 4.42 -10.52 26.09
CA ALA A 570 5.08 -9.23 26.02
C ALA A 570 6.30 -9.32 25.10
N ALA A 571 6.34 -8.48 24.08
CA ALA A 571 7.48 -8.32 23.19
C ALA A 571 7.72 -6.84 22.90
N ASN A 572 8.99 -6.46 22.76
CA ASN A 572 9.37 -5.10 22.40
C ASN A 572 9.29 -4.87 20.86
N GLU A 573 9.68 -3.68 20.40
CA GLU A 573 9.69 -3.34 18.97
C GLU A 573 10.60 -4.24 18.11
N LYS A 574 11.59 -4.88 18.72
CA LYS A 574 12.47 -5.87 18.11
C LYS A 574 11.93 -7.30 18.23
N MET A 575 10.70 -7.47 18.70
CA MET A 575 10.06 -8.77 18.95
C MET A 575 10.78 -9.63 20.01
N GLU A 576 11.66 -9.03 20.83
CA GLU A 576 12.33 -9.72 21.93
C GLU A 576 11.38 -9.86 23.12
N THR A 577 11.38 -11.04 23.74
CA THR A 577 10.63 -11.33 24.96
C THR A 577 11.45 -11.04 26.22
N SER A 578 10.93 -11.34 27.40
CA SER A 578 11.65 -11.24 28.68
C SER A 578 12.83 -12.22 28.79
N VAL A 579 12.98 -13.18 27.89
CA VAL A 579 14.04 -14.20 27.92
C VAL A 579 14.99 -13.97 26.75
N PRO A 580 16.28 -13.72 26.99
CA PRO A 580 17.27 -13.53 25.92
C PRO A 580 17.30 -14.71 24.95
N GLY A 581 17.31 -14.42 23.66
CA GLY A 581 17.30 -15.42 22.57
C GLY A 581 15.91 -16.00 22.28
N VAL A 582 14.86 -15.58 23.03
CA VAL A 582 13.47 -15.94 22.75
C VAL A 582 12.72 -14.72 22.19
N TYR A 583 12.09 -14.92 21.05
CA TYR A 583 11.29 -13.93 20.31
C TYR A 583 9.82 -14.35 20.27
N ALA A 584 8.92 -13.41 20.05
CA ALA A 584 7.51 -13.68 19.85
C ALA A 584 6.93 -12.81 18.74
N ALA A 585 6.09 -13.40 17.87
CA ALA A 585 5.52 -12.69 16.71
C ALA A 585 4.10 -13.13 16.36
N GLY A 586 3.40 -12.24 15.67
CA GLY A 586 2.03 -12.46 15.20
C GLY A 586 1.00 -12.31 16.30
N ASP A 587 -0.14 -13.00 16.14
CA ASP A 587 -1.31 -12.79 17.00
C ASP A 587 -1.09 -13.16 18.47
N VAL A 588 -0.09 -13.96 18.79
CA VAL A 588 0.29 -14.27 20.18
C VAL A 588 0.77 -13.02 20.96
N VAL A 589 1.24 -11.99 20.24
CA VAL A 589 1.68 -10.71 20.80
C VAL A 589 0.59 -9.64 20.68
N THR A 590 0.01 -9.49 19.48
CA THR A 590 -0.83 -8.34 19.12
C THR A 590 -2.33 -8.60 19.29
N GLY A 591 -2.75 -9.83 19.56
CA GLY A 591 -4.12 -10.27 19.32
C GLY A 591 -4.37 -10.53 17.82
N THR A 592 -5.58 -11.00 17.52
CA THR A 592 -5.95 -11.37 16.15
C THR A 592 -5.83 -10.19 15.18
N GLN A 593 -4.98 -10.34 14.17
CA GLN A 593 -4.70 -9.38 13.12
C GLN A 593 -4.86 -10.06 11.74
N SER A 594 -4.41 -9.39 10.69
CA SER A 594 -4.44 -9.93 9.33
C SER A 594 -3.20 -10.81 9.03
N VAL A 595 -3.34 -11.70 8.05
CA VAL A 595 -2.25 -12.57 7.56
C VAL A 595 -1.01 -11.75 7.14
N ILE A 596 -1.22 -10.62 6.44
CA ILE A 596 -0.11 -9.76 6.02
C ILE A 596 0.66 -9.17 7.21
N LYS A 597 -0.02 -8.80 8.30
CA LYS A 597 0.66 -8.31 9.51
C LYS A 597 1.44 -9.42 10.21
N ALA A 598 0.91 -10.65 10.23
CA ALA A 598 1.63 -11.80 10.76
C ALA A 598 2.90 -12.09 9.96
N ILE A 599 2.85 -11.99 8.63
CA ILE A 599 4.01 -12.11 7.74
C ILE A 599 5.06 -11.03 8.06
N VAL A 600 4.65 -9.78 8.20
CA VAL A 600 5.55 -8.68 8.55
C VAL A 600 6.22 -8.91 9.91
N ALA A 601 5.47 -9.35 10.92
CA ALA A 601 6.03 -9.71 12.22
C ALA A 601 7.05 -10.85 12.11
N GLY A 602 6.78 -11.88 11.29
CA GLY A 602 7.71 -12.97 10.99
C GLY A 602 9.01 -12.47 10.32
N ARG A 603 8.91 -11.53 9.37
CA ARG A 603 10.08 -10.89 8.75
C ARG A 603 10.91 -10.11 9.77
N THR A 604 10.26 -9.32 10.62
CA THR A 604 10.95 -8.58 11.69
C THR A 604 11.69 -9.53 12.63
N CYS A 605 11.05 -10.63 13.04
CA CYS A 605 11.72 -11.66 13.84
C CYS A 605 12.91 -12.28 13.12
N ALA A 606 12.78 -12.61 11.84
CA ALA A 606 13.90 -13.17 11.07
C ALA A 606 15.12 -12.24 11.07
N ILE A 607 14.90 -10.93 10.85
CA ILE A 607 15.95 -9.90 10.92
C ILE A 607 16.63 -9.89 12.30
N GLN A 608 15.83 -9.80 13.36
CA GLN A 608 16.36 -9.68 14.72
C GLN A 608 17.05 -10.96 15.20
N MET A 609 16.51 -12.12 14.84
CA MET A 609 17.10 -13.41 15.15
C MET A 609 18.40 -13.64 14.36
N ASP A 610 18.48 -13.26 13.08
CA ASP A 610 19.72 -13.32 12.30
C ASP A 610 20.82 -12.44 12.92
N LEU A 611 20.49 -11.20 13.31
CA LEU A 611 21.39 -10.31 14.03
C LEU A 611 21.88 -10.92 15.36
N TYR A 612 20.97 -11.54 16.13
CA TYR A 612 21.31 -12.21 17.39
C TYR A 612 22.26 -13.39 17.18
N LEU A 613 22.10 -14.10 16.07
CA LEU A 613 22.94 -15.24 15.67
C LEU A 613 24.29 -14.82 15.07
N GLY A 614 24.53 -13.52 14.89
CA GLY A 614 25.77 -12.93 14.37
C GLY A 614 25.74 -12.66 12.86
N GLY A 615 24.56 -12.69 12.22
CA GLY A 615 24.35 -12.26 10.85
C GLY A 615 24.25 -10.73 10.70
N ASP A 616 23.94 -10.27 9.49
CA ASP A 616 23.83 -8.85 9.13
C ASP A 616 22.39 -8.30 9.19
N GLY A 617 21.40 -9.17 9.39
CA GLY A 617 19.97 -8.82 9.37
C GLY A 617 19.39 -8.52 7.99
N ASP A 618 20.18 -8.64 6.92
CA ASP A 618 19.68 -8.39 5.56
C ASP A 618 18.98 -9.64 5.02
N ILE A 619 17.65 -9.59 4.99
CA ILE A 619 16.78 -10.62 4.42
C ILE A 619 16.23 -10.22 3.04
N SER A 620 16.80 -9.20 2.41
CA SER A 620 16.38 -8.77 1.08
C SER A 620 16.60 -9.86 0.04
N GLU A 621 15.73 -9.91 -0.95
CA GLU A 621 15.80 -10.84 -2.07
C GLU A 621 15.71 -10.10 -3.39
N GLN A 622 16.30 -10.68 -4.41
CA GLN A 622 16.13 -10.28 -5.79
C GLN A 622 15.79 -11.53 -6.60
N LEU A 623 14.50 -11.75 -6.81
CA LEU A 623 13.95 -12.93 -7.47
C LEU A 623 13.54 -12.67 -8.93
N VAL A 624 13.70 -11.43 -9.38
CA VAL A 624 13.46 -10.98 -10.76
C VAL A 624 14.50 -9.91 -11.11
N GLU A 625 14.83 -9.79 -12.38
CA GLU A 625 15.69 -8.70 -12.84
C GLU A 625 15.10 -7.33 -12.51
N PRO A 626 15.94 -6.34 -12.11
CA PRO A 626 15.44 -5.01 -11.79
C PRO A 626 14.73 -4.38 -12.98
N GLU A 627 13.49 -3.97 -12.77
CA GLU A 627 12.72 -3.26 -13.79
C GLU A 627 13.23 -1.82 -13.95
N VAL A 628 13.42 -1.42 -15.20
CA VAL A 628 13.52 0.01 -15.58
C VAL A 628 12.18 0.43 -16.13
N ALA A 629 11.37 1.08 -15.30
CA ALA A 629 10.03 1.51 -15.68
C ALA A 629 10.08 2.47 -16.88
N ASN A 630 9.34 2.15 -17.94
CA ASN A 630 9.20 3.06 -19.09
C ASN A 630 8.40 4.30 -18.66
N PRO A 631 9.00 5.51 -18.68
CA PRO A 631 8.29 6.72 -18.32
C PRO A 631 7.21 7.12 -19.34
N TYR A 632 7.27 6.60 -20.56
CA TYR A 632 6.34 6.91 -21.65
C TYR A 632 5.10 6.00 -21.56
N ILE A 633 4.01 6.53 -20.98
CA ILE A 633 2.77 5.76 -20.72
C ILE A 633 1.73 5.87 -21.84
N GLY A 634 1.90 6.81 -22.76
CA GLY A 634 1.07 6.99 -23.95
C GLY A 634 -0.33 7.55 -23.68
N GLN A 635 -1.07 7.78 -24.77
CA GLN A 635 -2.47 8.20 -24.73
C GLN A 635 -3.40 7.01 -24.45
N CYS A 636 -4.51 7.30 -23.79
CA CYS A 636 -5.61 6.35 -23.64
C CYS A 636 -6.93 7.15 -23.55
N GLU A 637 -7.71 7.10 -24.59
CA GLU A 637 -9.03 7.74 -24.61
C GLU A 637 -9.94 7.11 -23.55
N GLY A 638 -10.73 7.94 -22.86
CA GLY A 638 -11.63 7.47 -21.80
C GLY A 638 -10.94 6.86 -20.58
N PHE A 639 -9.61 7.05 -20.40
CA PHE A 639 -8.87 6.44 -19.28
C PHE A 639 -9.50 6.67 -17.92
N GLY A 640 -10.03 7.87 -17.67
CA GLY A 640 -10.69 8.20 -16.41
C GLY A 640 -12.00 7.42 -16.15
N ASP A 641 -12.61 6.91 -17.22
CA ASP A 641 -13.93 6.22 -17.20
C ASP A 641 -13.81 4.70 -17.26
N LEU A 642 -12.59 4.16 -17.40
CA LEU A 642 -12.37 2.71 -17.40
C LEU A 642 -12.94 2.09 -16.12
N LYS A 643 -13.87 1.14 -16.26
CA LYS A 643 -14.51 0.44 -15.16
C LYS A 643 -13.57 -0.58 -14.52
N ARG A 644 -13.83 -0.89 -13.25
CA ARG A 644 -13.17 -1.97 -12.53
C ARG A 644 -13.59 -3.31 -13.12
N GLU A 645 -12.62 -4.20 -13.29
CA GLU A 645 -12.91 -5.58 -13.67
C GLU A 645 -13.47 -6.35 -12.46
N ASN A 646 -14.44 -7.20 -12.72
CA ASN A 646 -15.05 -8.07 -11.71
C ASN A 646 -14.59 -9.51 -11.91
N SER A 647 -14.33 -10.21 -10.82
CA SER A 647 -14.10 -11.66 -10.84
C SER A 647 -15.41 -12.40 -11.08
N GLU A 648 -15.32 -13.56 -11.72
CA GLU A 648 -16.43 -14.49 -11.76
C GLU A 648 -16.65 -15.08 -10.36
N MET A 649 -17.90 -15.09 -9.92
CA MET A 649 -18.31 -15.66 -8.64
C MET A 649 -19.34 -16.76 -8.86
N LEU A 650 -19.31 -17.78 -8.02
CA LEU A 650 -20.40 -18.77 -8.01
C LEU A 650 -21.71 -18.07 -7.65
N GLU A 651 -22.79 -18.47 -8.31
CA GLU A 651 -24.14 -17.98 -7.99
C GLU A 651 -24.49 -18.26 -6.52
N PRO A 652 -25.20 -17.34 -5.82
CA PRO A 652 -25.49 -17.44 -4.39
C PRO A 652 -26.08 -18.79 -3.96
N GLU A 653 -27.03 -19.34 -4.75
CA GLU A 653 -27.64 -20.63 -4.45
C GLU A 653 -26.63 -21.78 -4.58
N THR A 654 -25.67 -21.70 -5.51
CA THR A 654 -24.64 -22.72 -5.71
C THR A 654 -23.61 -22.68 -4.59
N ARG A 655 -23.09 -21.47 -4.29
CA ARG A 655 -22.05 -21.31 -3.25
C ARG A 655 -22.55 -21.64 -1.85
N ALA A 656 -23.84 -21.49 -1.58
CA ALA A 656 -24.47 -21.86 -0.30
C ALA A 656 -24.57 -23.37 -0.08
N GLN A 657 -24.41 -24.21 -1.12
CA GLN A 657 -24.58 -25.67 -1.05
C GLN A 657 -23.28 -26.44 -0.81
N GLY A 658 -22.12 -25.81 -0.88
CA GLY A 658 -20.84 -26.48 -0.80
C GLY A 658 -19.69 -25.59 -0.34
N PHE A 659 -18.49 -26.17 -0.30
CA PHE A 659 -17.27 -25.50 0.09
C PHE A 659 -16.31 -25.23 -1.08
N ASP A 660 -16.85 -25.27 -2.31
CA ASP A 660 -16.08 -24.94 -3.49
C ASP A 660 -15.69 -23.47 -3.48
N LEU A 661 -14.56 -23.15 -4.13
CA LEU A 661 -14.02 -21.81 -4.18
C LEU A 661 -15.03 -20.83 -4.81
N VAL A 662 -15.47 -19.84 -4.03
CA VAL A 662 -16.55 -18.92 -4.42
C VAL A 662 -16.11 -17.95 -5.50
N GLU A 663 -14.98 -17.28 -5.30
CA GLU A 663 -14.47 -16.28 -6.23
C GLU A 663 -13.37 -16.88 -7.12
N GLN A 664 -13.52 -16.76 -8.45
CA GLN A 664 -12.51 -17.22 -9.40
C GLN A 664 -11.43 -16.15 -9.64
N PRO A 665 -10.17 -16.50 -9.97
CA PRO A 665 -9.17 -15.52 -10.37
C PRO A 665 -9.60 -14.84 -11.68
N PHE A 666 -9.07 -13.65 -11.95
CA PHE A 666 -9.24 -13.04 -13.27
C PHE A 666 -8.68 -13.95 -14.36
N THR A 667 -9.26 -13.86 -15.55
CA THR A 667 -8.57 -14.32 -16.76
C THR A 667 -7.33 -13.46 -16.99
N CYS A 668 -6.35 -13.97 -17.73
CA CYS A 668 -5.16 -13.18 -18.07
C CYS A 668 -5.50 -11.87 -18.76
N ASP A 669 -6.54 -11.85 -19.61
CA ASP A 669 -6.95 -10.64 -20.33
C ASP A 669 -7.67 -9.65 -19.41
N SER A 670 -8.59 -10.10 -18.55
CA SER A 670 -9.22 -9.23 -17.53
C SER A 670 -8.17 -8.65 -16.58
N ALA A 671 -7.15 -9.43 -16.19
CA ALA A 671 -6.07 -8.95 -15.34
C ALA A 671 -5.24 -7.84 -16.04
N LYS A 672 -4.93 -7.99 -17.34
CA LYS A 672 -4.24 -6.95 -18.13
C LYS A 672 -5.09 -5.69 -18.26
N CYS A 673 -6.41 -5.84 -18.48
CA CYS A 673 -7.36 -4.73 -18.55
C CYS A 673 -7.37 -3.98 -17.21
N GLU A 674 -7.53 -4.67 -16.09
CA GLU A 674 -7.52 -4.07 -14.76
C GLU A 674 -6.18 -3.40 -14.43
N ALA A 675 -5.07 -4.06 -14.71
CA ALA A 675 -3.73 -3.52 -14.52
C ALA A 675 -3.51 -2.23 -15.35
N SER A 676 -4.12 -2.13 -16.53
CA SER A 676 -4.03 -0.96 -17.40
C SER A 676 -4.71 0.28 -16.84
N ARG A 677 -5.61 0.14 -15.88
CA ARG A 677 -6.27 1.24 -15.15
C ARG A 677 -5.35 1.92 -14.14
N CYS A 678 -4.21 1.31 -13.77
CA CYS A 678 -3.30 1.86 -12.78
C CYS A 678 -2.72 3.22 -13.22
N LEU A 679 -2.71 4.19 -12.29
CA LEU A 679 -2.16 5.54 -12.52
C LEU A 679 -0.64 5.54 -12.59
N GLN A 680 0.03 4.48 -12.16
CA GLN A 680 1.50 4.36 -12.07
C GLN A 680 2.13 5.54 -11.31
N CYS A 681 1.61 5.78 -10.11
CA CYS A 681 1.95 6.95 -9.29
C CYS A 681 3.45 7.04 -8.95
N ASP A 682 4.13 5.90 -8.83
CA ASP A 682 5.56 5.76 -8.54
C ASP A 682 6.45 6.45 -9.59
N LEU A 683 6.01 6.53 -10.85
CA LEU A 683 6.75 7.21 -11.92
C LEU A 683 6.99 8.72 -11.64
N ARG A 684 6.19 9.34 -10.75
CA ARG A 684 6.41 10.71 -10.30
C ARG A 684 7.68 10.85 -9.48
N LEU A 685 8.01 9.83 -8.68
CA LEU A 685 9.17 9.85 -7.80
C LEU A 685 10.50 9.80 -8.56
N ASN A 686 10.46 9.38 -9.83
CA ASN A 686 11.62 9.32 -10.71
C ASN A 686 11.88 10.64 -11.45
N ILE A 687 11.02 11.65 -11.29
CA ILE A 687 11.23 12.97 -11.89
C ILE A 687 12.20 13.75 -11.04
N SER A 688 13.25 14.26 -11.68
CA SER A 688 14.31 15.04 -11.04
C SER A 688 13.76 16.29 -10.35
N LYS A 689 14.31 16.63 -9.19
CA LYS A 689 13.99 17.87 -8.49
C LYS A 689 15.10 18.89 -8.73
N PRO A 690 14.82 20.02 -9.42
CA PRO A 690 15.82 21.07 -9.59
C PRO A 690 16.24 21.63 -8.22
N LYS A 691 17.54 21.79 -8.02
CA LYS A 691 18.07 22.48 -6.84
C LYS A 691 17.69 23.98 -6.90
N LEU A 692 17.37 24.57 -5.76
CA LEU A 692 17.22 26.02 -5.63
C LEU A 692 18.61 26.68 -5.53
N TRP A 693 18.70 27.98 -5.82
CA TRP A 693 19.99 28.66 -5.88
C TRP A 693 20.82 28.61 -4.59
N ASN A 694 20.17 28.49 -3.44
CA ASN A 694 20.81 28.38 -2.13
C ASN A 694 21.33 26.98 -1.80
N GLU A 695 21.19 26.07 -2.72
CA GLU A 695 21.70 24.66 -2.63
C GLU A 695 22.96 24.45 -3.49
N TYR A 696 23.47 25.56 -4.12
CA TYR A 696 24.69 25.59 -4.92
C TYR A 696 25.85 26.30 -4.19
#